data_44cf094d59f14ea1fc4872586671d73c
#
_entry.id   44cf094d59f14ea1fc4872586671d73c
#
_cell.length_a   1.000
_cell.length_b   1.000
_cell.length_c   1.000
_cell.angle_alpha   90.00
_cell.angle_beta   90.00
_cell.angle_gamma   90.00
#
_symmetry.space_group_name_H-M   'P 1'
#
loop_
_entity.id
_entity.type
_entity.pdbx_description
1 polymer ?
#
loop_
_entity_poly.entity_id
_entity_poly.type
_entity_poly.pdbx_seq_one_letter_code
_entity_poly.pdbx_strand_id
1 'polypeptide(L)'
;MTVVEHEHAVHAPPASPPTGWRKLLAPGWLRAPWMTALFFGIGVALVLGIRAIAGWDPLWYWPVILTVAFLTTAPIGFLAGIGAFDYWTRYAIGRPTRPEDHSGHGAFSWRDYFRVNTDHKVIGVQYVVTTIFFFLAGGLLAMLVRAELARPGTQFVDPQTYNGLFSVHASLMIFLFVIPAFAGLANFVVPLMLGAPDMAFPRLNALSYWLLPIAGVMMLSSFLIPGGAFAAGWTGYAPLSVVGSDGNIFFQMGVQWAGASSIMTALNFLVTIITMRAPGMTFWRMPLLVWANFTTSLLVVIATPFVAGSQFFALFDRVLGTDFFGPDSGGYVLGYQHIFWFYSHPAVYIMMLPGFGIVSEVISVMARKPIFGYHLMALSLMAILFLGFSVWAHHMFVSGMASWLRVPMMITTLLIAVPTGIKVFSWLATLWEGKLHFTTPMLFALGFVSMFVIGGLSGIYLGAVPIDIHTSDTYFVVAHIHYVLLGGSLFTIFAGIYYWFPKMTGRMYDERLGKLHFWCTFIGFNATFFPMHVIGVQGMPRRVADYAPEFADWNFFISIASFGLGASFMVFIYNMIVSWTRGPRAPGNPWRALTLEWQVTSPPPIFNFDEIPQVVGNPYEYGVPGARHAVLNGDRTPVDERVAAH
;
A
#
# COMPACT_ATOMS: atom_id res chain seq x y z
N MET A 1 3.69 20.02 -30.77
CA MET A 1 4.59 20.15 -29.62
C MET A 1 5.98 19.93 -30.16
N THR A 2 6.79 20.95 -30.10
CA THR A 2 8.16 21.00 -30.60
C THR A 2 9.02 19.99 -29.84
N VAL A 3 9.72 19.17 -30.59
CA VAL A 3 10.77 18.24 -30.10
C VAL A 3 11.82 19.13 -29.43
N VAL A 4 11.92 19.10 -28.12
CA VAL A 4 13.06 19.65 -27.38
C VAL A 4 14.19 18.67 -27.59
N GLU A 5 15.21 19.08 -28.33
CA GLU A 5 16.49 18.40 -28.38
C GLU A 5 17.04 18.32 -26.95
N HIS A 6 17.10 17.13 -26.40
CA HIS A 6 17.84 16.87 -25.17
C HIS A 6 19.33 16.95 -25.47
N GLU A 7 19.88 18.16 -25.42
CA GLU A 7 21.32 18.30 -25.21
C GLU A 7 21.67 17.58 -23.90
N HIS A 8 22.64 16.68 -23.97
CA HIS A 8 23.20 16.04 -22.78
C HIS A 8 23.61 17.13 -21.79
N ALA A 9 22.80 17.34 -20.76
CA ALA A 9 23.11 18.26 -19.70
C ALA A 9 24.40 17.77 -19.04
N VAL A 10 25.50 18.42 -19.37
CA VAL A 10 26.78 18.27 -18.69
C VAL A 10 26.48 18.51 -17.21
N HIS A 11 26.57 17.46 -16.40
CA HIS A 11 26.41 17.55 -14.97
C HIS A 11 27.35 18.62 -14.44
N ALA A 12 26.82 19.77 -14.01
CA ALA A 12 27.60 20.68 -13.19
C ALA A 12 28.10 19.83 -11.98
N PRO A 13 29.39 19.88 -11.67
CA PRO A 13 29.91 19.08 -10.56
C PRO A 13 29.09 19.38 -9.32
N PRO A 14 28.71 18.36 -8.53
CA PRO A 14 27.92 18.57 -7.34
C PRO A 14 28.60 19.63 -6.48
N ALA A 15 27.84 20.64 -6.05
CA ALA A 15 28.35 21.70 -5.20
C ALA A 15 29.09 21.07 -4.02
N SER A 16 30.29 21.55 -3.72
CA SER A 16 31.11 21.01 -2.62
C SER A 16 30.28 20.88 -1.37
N PRO A 17 30.34 19.73 -0.68
CA PRO A 17 29.50 19.50 0.51
C PRO A 17 29.76 20.61 1.55
N PRO A 18 28.71 21.15 2.16
CA PRO A 18 28.86 22.23 3.13
C PRO A 18 29.79 21.81 4.29
N THR A 19 30.68 22.70 4.72
CA THR A 19 31.65 22.45 5.77
C THR A 19 31.28 23.21 7.05
N GLY A 20 31.75 22.75 8.19
CA GLY A 20 31.52 23.41 9.47
C GLY A 20 30.04 23.55 9.86
N TRP A 21 29.66 24.68 10.47
CA TRP A 21 28.31 24.98 10.93
C TRP A 21 27.27 25.04 9.80
N ARG A 22 27.69 25.30 8.55
CA ARG A 22 26.82 25.28 7.37
C ARG A 22 26.14 23.92 7.14
N LYS A 23 26.73 22.83 7.65
CA LYS A 23 26.09 21.50 7.63
C LYS A 23 24.78 21.45 8.40
N LEU A 24 24.64 22.24 9.46
CA LEU A 24 23.41 22.32 10.26
C LEU A 24 22.27 23.05 9.51
N LEU A 25 22.61 23.90 8.54
CA LEU A 25 21.63 24.65 7.74
C LEU A 25 21.33 23.94 6.40
N ALA A 26 22.16 23.00 6.00
CA ALA A 26 21.96 22.24 4.77
C ALA A 26 20.83 21.21 4.94
N PRO A 27 20.00 20.98 3.90
CA PRO A 27 18.96 19.95 3.93
C PRO A 27 19.49 18.58 4.33
N GLY A 28 18.80 17.90 5.24
CA GLY A 28 19.16 16.54 5.65
C GLY A 28 19.03 16.28 7.14
N TRP A 29 19.54 15.15 7.57
CA TRP A 29 19.36 14.63 8.93
C TRP A 29 19.96 15.51 10.04
N LEU A 30 20.94 16.36 9.76
CA LEU A 30 21.48 17.31 10.75
C LEU A 30 20.59 18.55 10.93
N ARG A 31 19.87 18.96 9.88
CA ARG A 31 18.90 20.08 9.94
C ARG A 31 17.57 19.63 10.57
N ALA A 32 17.17 18.40 10.37
CA ALA A 32 15.87 17.88 10.78
C ALA A 32 15.58 18.06 12.29
N PRO A 33 16.45 17.70 13.26
CA PRO A 33 16.12 17.77 14.67
C PRO A 33 15.80 19.19 15.16
N TRP A 34 16.61 20.19 14.79
CA TRP A 34 16.37 21.55 15.26
C TRP A 34 15.20 22.21 14.54
N MET A 35 14.95 21.89 13.26
CA MET A 35 13.74 22.33 12.57
C MET A 35 12.48 21.71 13.19
N THR A 36 12.52 20.43 13.54
CA THR A 36 11.44 19.78 14.29
C THR A 36 11.17 20.49 15.61
N ALA A 37 12.21 20.79 16.38
CA ALA A 37 12.08 21.50 17.65
C ALA A 37 11.56 22.95 17.48
N LEU A 38 12.02 23.65 16.46
CA LEU A 38 11.54 25.01 16.15
C LEU A 38 10.03 24.99 15.81
N PHE A 39 9.62 24.10 14.93
CA PHE A 39 8.20 24.02 14.51
C PHE A 39 7.31 23.50 15.64
N PHE A 40 7.83 22.60 16.49
CA PHE A 40 7.15 22.23 17.73
C PHE A 40 6.89 23.46 18.61
N GLY A 41 7.93 24.29 18.84
CA GLY A 41 7.81 25.53 19.63
C GLY A 41 6.81 26.52 18.99
N ILE A 42 6.80 26.66 17.66
CA ILE A 42 5.81 27.47 16.92
C ILE A 42 4.40 26.90 17.18
N GLY A 43 4.20 25.59 17.10
CA GLY A 43 2.91 24.95 17.37
C GLY A 43 2.41 25.19 18.79
N VAL A 44 3.29 25.07 19.79
CA VAL A 44 2.94 25.41 21.18
C VAL A 44 2.55 26.88 21.31
N ALA A 45 3.36 27.78 20.78
CA ALA A 45 3.07 29.23 20.83
C ALA A 45 1.74 29.59 20.13
N LEU A 46 1.45 28.95 19.00
CA LEU A 46 0.17 29.12 18.28
C LEU A 46 -1.02 28.70 19.13
N VAL A 47 -0.96 27.51 19.76
CA VAL A 47 -2.03 27.01 20.63
C VAL A 47 -2.23 27.93 21.82
N LEU A 48 -1.17 28.28 22.54
CA LEU A 48 -1.26 29.16 23.70
C LEU A 48 -1.79 30.55 23.32
N GLY A 49 -1.30 31.12 22.20
CA GLY A 49 -1.76 32.41 21.70
C GLY A 49 -3.25 32.43 21.32
N ILE A 50 -3.72 31.44 20.57
CA ILE A 50 -5.14 31.34 20.19
C ILE A 50 -6.02 31.17 21.43
N ARG A 51 -5.64 30.28 22.36
CA ARG A 51 -6.43 30.06 23.59
C ARG A 51 -6.46 31.30 24.48
N ALA A 52 -5.34 32.04 24.59
CA ALA A 52 -5.30 33.29 25.35
C ALA A 52 -6.22 34.37 24.73
N ILE A 53 -6.17 34.53 23.41
CA ILE A 53 -7.02 35.51 22.69
C ILE A 53 -8.51 35.13 22.82
N ALA A 54 -8.82 33.84 22.73
CA ALA A 54 -10.19 33.34 22.84
C ALA A 54 -10.72 33.27 24.31
N GLY A 55 -9.87 33.48 25.31
CA GLY A 55 -10.23 33.34 26.72
C GLY A 55 -10.52 31.91 27.14
N TRP A 56 -9.90 30.92 26.53
CA TRP A 56 -10.14 29.51 26.82
C TRP A 56 -9.19 28.98 27.90
N ASP A 57 -9.74 28.51 29.01
CA ASP A 57 -8.99 27.85 30.07
C ASP A 57 -9.12 26.30 30.00
N PRO A 58 -8.11 25.52 30.42
CA PRO A 58 -6.74 25.99 30.75
C PRO A 58 -5.95 26.39 29.49
N LEU A 59 -5.05 27.36 29.58
CA LEU A 59 -4.20 27.74 28.45
C LEU A 59 -3.39 26.54 27.91
N TRP A 60 -2.81 25.74 28.84
CA TRP A 60 -2.16 24.49 28.50
C TRP A 60 -3.19 23.36 28.45
N TYR A 61 -3.78 23.13 27.27
CA TYR A 61 -4.72 22.03 27.05
C TYR A 61 -4.04 20.93 26.22
N TRP A 62 -3.69 19.83 26.90
CA TRP A 62 -2.84 18.77 26.35
C TRP A 62 -3.34 18.17 25.04
N PRO A 63 -4.61 17.79 24.84
CA PRO A 63 -5.06 17.22 23.57
C PRO A 63 -4.82 18.13 22.36
N VAL A 64 -5.02 19.45 22.51
CA VAL A 64 -4.77 20.42 21.44
C VAL A 64 -3.28 20.58 21.18
N ILE A 65 -2.45 20.68 22.23
CA ILE A 65 -0.98 20.77 22.10
C ILE A 65 -0.44 19.51 21.43
N LEU A 66 -0.91 18.33 21.85
CA LEU A 66 -0.55 17.06 21.23
C LEU A 66 -0.87 17.07 19.73
N THR A 67 -2.08 17.45 19.37
CA THR A 67 -2.53 17.46 17.96
C THR A 67 -1.74 18.47 17.13
N VAL A 68 -1.63 19.73 17.60
CA VAL A 68 -1.05 20.81 16.80
C VAL A 68 0.47 20.81 16.87
N ALA A 69 1.07 20.73 18.06
CA ALA A 69 2.52 20.86 18.21
C ALA A 69 3.24 19.54 17.87
N PHE A 70 2.84 18.41 18.47
CA PHE A 70 3.54 17.13 18.28
C PHE A 70 3.18 16.44 16.96
N LEU A 71 1.91 16.41 16.59
CA LEU A 71 1.44 15.57 15.49
C LEU A 71 1.18 16.34 14.18
N THR A 72 1.33 17.67 14.19
CA THR A 72 1.21 18.50 12.98
C THR A 72 2.46 19.32 12.74
N THR A 73 2.76 20.31 13.58
CA THR A 73 3.85 21.25 13.25
C THR A 73 5.24 20.64 13.40
N ALA A 74 5.50 19.79 14.40
CA ALA A 74 6.79 19.10 14.50
C ALA A 74 7.11 18.21 13.28
N PRO A 75 6.21 17.36 12.76
CA PRO A 75 6.40 16.65 11.50
C PRO A 75 6.63 17.55 10.29
N ILE A 76 5.93 18.69 10.18
CA ILE A 76 6.20 19.68 9.13
C ILE A 76 7.63 20.24 9.27
N GLY A 77 8.08 20.50 10.50
CA GLY A 77 9.46 20.88 10.78
C GLY A 77 10.48 19.82 10.37
N PHE A 78 10.18 18.55 10.60
CA PHE A 78 11.02 17.45 10.14
C PHE A 78 11.12 17.42 8.60
N LEU A 79 10.00 17.52 7.90
CA LEU A 79 9.97 17.58 6.43
C LEU A 79 10.75 18.79 5.88
N ALA A 80 10.57 19.97 6.50
CA ALA A 80 11.37 21.14 6.18
C ALA A 80 12.86 20.88 6.44
N GLY A 81 13.20 20.21 7.54
CA GLY A 81 14.56 19.87 7.91
C GLY A 81 15.26 18.96 6.90
N ILE A 82 14.62 17.90 6.44
CA ILE A 82 15.19 17.00 5.42
C ILE A 82 15.23 17.61 4.02
N GLY A 83 14.56 18.74 3.78
CA GLY A 83 14.56 19.46 2.51
C GLY A 83 13.37 19.15 1.60
N ALA A 84 12.32 18.52 2.11
CA ALA A 84 11.15 18.17 1.31
C ALA A 84 10.45 19.40 0.67
N PHE A 85 10.55 20.57 1.32
CA PHE A 85 9.93 21.81 0.84
C PHE A 85 10.92 22.82 0.21
N ASP A 86 12.20 22.51 0.12
CA ASP A 86 13.23 23.49 -0.28
C ASP A 86 13.00 24.06 -1.67
N TYR A 87 12.53 23.26 -2.62
CA TYR A 87 12.20 23.72 -3.96
C TYR A 87 11.05 24.76 -3.96
N TRP A 88 9.93 24.40 -3.33
CA TRP A 88 8.77 25.31 -3.26
C TRP A 88 9.06 26.55 -2.44
N THR A 89 9.88 26.45 -1.39
CA THR A 89 10.34 27.61 -0.61
C THR A 89 11.18 28.54 -1.47
N ARG A 90 12.14 28.03 -2.26
CA ARG A 90 12.92 28.85 -3.20
C ARG A 90 12.03 29.55 -4.22
N TYR A 91 11.09 28.83 -4.80
CA TYR A 91 10.12 29.38 -5.74
C TYR A 91 9.30 30.51 -5.11
N ALA A 92 8.74 30.29 -3.93
CA ALA A 92 7.91 31.27 -3.22
C ALA A 92 8.65 32.57 -2.86
N ILE A 93 9.97 32.51 -2.58
CA ILE A 93 10.80 33.68 -2.29
C ILE A 93 11.48 34.27 -3.54
N GLY A 94 11.05 33.87 -4.74
CA GLY A 94 11.54 34.41 -6.00
C GLY A 94 12.99 34.02 -6.36
N ARG A 95 13.55 32.99 -5.75
CA ARG A 95 14.86 32.47 -6.17
C ARG A 95 14.71 31.61 -7.41
N PRO A 96 15.72 31.63 -8.34
CA PRO A 96 15.66 30.83 -9.55
C PRO A 96 15.48 29.35 -9.21
N THR A 97 14.42 28.77 -9.76
CA THR A 97 14.19 27.32 -9.76
C THR A 97 14.16 26.86 -11.21
N ARG A 98 14.99 25.87 -11.55
CA ARG A 98 14.96 25.29 -12.87
C ARG A 98 13.98 24.12 -12.88
N PRO A 99 12.98 24.07 -13.75
CA PRO A 99 12.12 22.90 -13.93
C PRO A 99 12.92 21.63 -14.21
N GLU A 100 14.03 21.79 -14.92
CA GLU A 100 14.98 20.73 -15.29
C GLU A 100 16.04 20.45 -14.21
N ASP A 101 15.88 20.99 -13.01
CA ASP A 101 16.81 20.67 -11.89
C ASP A 101 16.60 19.25 -11.40
N HIS A 102 17.37 18.34 -11.96
CA HIS A 102 17.45 16.93 -11.58
C HIS A 102 18.40 16.67 -10.40
N SER A 103 18.78 17.71 -9.64
CA SER A 103 19.58 17.54 -8.42
C SER A 103 18.86 16.63 -7.44
N GLY A 104 19.53 15.56 -7.01
CA GLY A 104 18.91 14.53 -6.16
C GLY A 104 18.18 13.42 -6.92
N HIS A 105 18.31 13.36 -8.24
CA HIS A 105 17.78 12.26 -9.06
C HIS A 105 18.83 11.13 -9.17
N GLY A 106 18.36 9.88 -9.08
CA GLY A 106 19.22 8.69 -9.09
C GLY A 106 19.82 8.34 -7.71
N ALA A 107 20.32 7.12 -7.59
CA ALA A 107 21.06 6.65 -6.43
C ALA A 107 22.47 6.21 -6.83
N PHE A 108 23.49 6.88 -6.33
CA PHE A 108 24.91 6.59 -6.55
C PHE A 108 25.54 5.89 -5.34
N SER A 109 24.85 5.91 -4.19
CA SER A 109 25.24 5.25 -2.98
C SER A 109 24.00 4.82 -2.16
N TRP A 110 24.21 3.88 -1.20
CA TRP A 110 23.13 3.46 -0.30
C TRP A 110 22.57 4.63 0.54
N ARG A 111 23.33 5.71 0.74
CA ARG A 111 22.91 6.91 1.49
C ARG A 111 21.82 7.70 0.77
N ASP A 112 21.70 7.57 -0.55
CA ASP A 112 20.73 8.30 -1.35
C ASP A 112 19.30 7.79 -1.12
N TYR A 113 19.16 6.53 -0.66
CA TYR A 113 17.89 5.98 -0.21
C TYR A 113 17.39 6.53 1.14
N PHE A 114 18.23 7.29 1.86
CA PHE A 114 17.87 7.94 3.14
C PHE A 114 17.78 9.47 3.01
N ARG A 115 17.62 9.97 1.80
CA ARG A 115 17.48 11.40 1.50
C ARG A 115 16.22 11.66 0.69
N VAL A 116 15.82 12.91 0.60
CA VAL A 116 14.82 13.33 -0.38
C VAL A 116 15.40 13.11 -1.77
N ASN A 117 14.75 12.28 -2.55
CA ASN A 117 15.14 11.89 -3.90
C ASN A 117 13.96 12.07 -4.84
N THR A 118 14.19 12.47 -6.08
CA THR A 118 13.14 12.72 -7.07
C THR A 118 13.00 11.60 -8.09
N ASP A 119 13.92 10.63 -8.13
CA ASP A 119 13.84 9.47 -9.01
C ASP A 119 12.76 8.48 -8.54
N HIS A 120 11.78 8.21 -9.38
CA HIS A 120 10.70 7.29 -9.09
C HIS A 120 11.17 5.88 -8.70
N LYS A 121 12.33 5.43 -9.24
CA LYS A 121 12.90 4.11 -8.92
C LYS A 121 13.44 4.07 -7.49
N VAL A 122 14.13 5.13 -7.08
CA VAL A 122 14.64 5.27 -5.71
C VAL A 122 13.49 5.36 -4.73
N ILE A 123 12.48 6.18 -5.04
CA ILE A 123 11.26 6.32 -4.22
C ILE A 123 10.52 4.98 -4.14
N GLY A 124 10.41 4.25 -5.24
CA GLY A 124 9.79 2.92 -5.26
C GLY A 124 10.49 1.94 -4.31
N VAL A 125 11.83 1.90 -4.30
CA VAL A 125 12.61 1.08 -3.37
C VAL A 125 12.45 1.57 -1.93
N GLN A 126 12.46 2.90 -1.68
CA GLN A 126 12.19 3.47 -0.36
C GLN A 126 10.83 3.00 0.19
N TYR A 127 9.77 3.07 -0.62
CA TYR A 127 8.44 2.55 -0.24
C TYR A 127 8.50 1.06 0.10
N VAL A 128 9.05 0.22 -0.79
CA VAL A 128 9.08 -1.24 -0.58
C VAL A 128 9.82 -1.60 0.71
N VAL A 129 11.00 -1.02 0.96
CA VAL A 129 11.79 -1.31 2.17
C VAL A 129 11.06 -0.83 3.43
N THR A 130 10.51 0.38 3.41
CA THR A 130 9.79 0.96 4.56
C THR A 130 8.51 0.16 4.87
N THR A 131 7.79 -0.26 3.86
CA THR A 131 6.56 -1.04 4.05
C THR A 131 6.85 -2.44 4.57
N ILE A 132 7.93 -3.08 4.14
CA ILE A 132 8.38 -4.36 4.73
C ILE A 132 8.76 -4.18 6.21
N PHE A 133 9.37 -3.05 6.60
CA PHE A 133 9.60 -2.76 8.02
C PHE A 133 8.28 -2.69 8.81
N PHE A 134 7.27 -1.98 8.31
CA PHE A 134 5.96 -1.91 8.98
C PHE A 134 5.21 -3.23 8.95
N PHE A 135 5.38 -4.04 7.90
CA PHE A 135 4.88 -5.42 7.86
C PHE A 135 5.47 -6.28 8.99
N LEU A 136 6.78 -6.21 9.21
CA LEU A 136 7.43 -6.95 10.29
C LEU A 136 7.01 -6.43 11.67
N ALA A 137 6.93 -5.11 11.84
CA ALA A 137 6.47 -4.51 13.10
C ALA A 137 5.01 -4.92 13.42
N GLY A 138 4.11 -4.74 12.45
CA GLY A 138 2.71 -5.18 12.61
C GLY A 138 2.57 -6.69 12.78
N GLY A 139 3.40 -7.49 12.07
CA GLY A 139 3.47 -8.93 12.24
C GLY A 139 3.89 -9.35 13.65
N LEU A 140 4.87 -8.67 14.25
CA LEU A 140 5.27 -8.90 15.63
C LEU A 140 4.12 -8.65 16.61
N LEU A 141 3.35 -7.58 16.42
CA LEU A 141 2.15 -7.31 17.24
C LEU A 141 1.12 -8.44 17.10
N ALA A 142 0.93 -8.98 15.90
CA ALA A 142 0.06 -10.15 15.69
C ALA A 142 0.59 -11.40 16.38
N MET A 143 1.91 -11.63 16.42
CA MET A 143 2.50 -12.74 17.17
C MET A 143 2.26 -12.63 18.67
N LEU A 144 2.32 -11.42 19.23
CA LEU A 144 1.96 -11.17 20.64
C LEU A 144 0.47 -11.45 20.90
N VAL A 145 -0.43 -11.00 20.01
CA VAL A 145 -1.86 -11.35 20.07
C VAL A 145 -2.07 -12.88 20.05
N ARG A 146 -1.35 -13.59 19.19
CA ARG A 146 -1.48 -15.07 19.11
C ARG A 146 -0.85 -15.78 20.31
N ALA A 147 0.22 -15.23 20.90
CA ALA A 147 0.79 -15.76 22.13
C ALA A 147 -0.19 -15.65 23.30
N GLU A 148 -0.86 -14.49 23.44
CA GLU A 148 -1.92 -14.27 24.46
C GLU A 148 -3.07 -15.26 24.30
N LEU A 149 -3.54 -15.46 23.08
CA LEU A 149 -4.66 -16.36 22.76
C LEU A 149 -4.28 -17.86 22.66
N ALA A 150 -3.04 -18.25 22.99
CA ALA A 150 -2.64 -19.64 22.92
C ALA A 150 -3.38 -20.52 23.95
N ARG A 151 -3.85 -19.94 25.04
CA ARG A 151 -4.64 -20.62 26.08
C ARG A 151 -5.75 -19.67 26.56
N PRO A 152 -6.88 -20.22 27.08
CA PRO A 152 -7.91 -19.43 27.75
C PRO A 152 -7.37 -18.69 28.98
N GLY A 153 -7.98 -17.58 29.32
CA GLY A 153 -7.56 -16.67 30.39
C GLY A 153 -6.46 -15.69 29.93
N THR A 154 -6.29 -14.59 30.65
CA THR A 154 -5.22 -13.62 30.40
C THR A 154 -3.87 -14.23 30.77
N GLN A 155 -2.90 -14.20 29.84
CA GLN A 155 -1.60 -14.84 30.02
C GLN A 155 -0.53 -13.84 30.49
N PHE A 156 -0.25 -12.76 29.71
CA PHE A 156 0.86 -11.85 29.99
C PHE A 156 0.56 -10.38 29.65
N VAL A 157 -0.57 -10.09 28.98
CA VAL A 157 -0.99 -8.72 28.69
C VAL A 157 -2.36 -8.42 29.28
N ASP A 158 -2.55 -7.21 29.80
CA ASP A 158 -3.86 -6.73 30.21
C ASP A 158 -4.78 -6.46 29.00
N PRO A 159 -6.12 -6.42 29.17
CA PRO A 159 -7.06 -6.23 28.08
C PRO A 159 -6.86 -4.93 27.30
N GLN A 160 -6.42 -3.84 27.93
CA GLN A 160 -6.17 -2.57 27.26
C GLN A 160 -4.94 -2.67 26.33
N THR A 161 -3.86 -3.28 26.82
CA THR A 161 -2.66 -3.56 26.00
C THR A 161 -2.99 -4.49 24.85
N TYR A 162 -3.77 -5.57 25.10
CA TYR A 162 -4.24 -6.47 24.04
C TYR A 162 -5.02 -5.73 22.95
N ASN A 163 -5.95 -4.86 23.34
CA ASN A 163 -6.73 -4.05 22.41
C ASN A 163 -5.83 -3.10 21.59
N GLY A 164 -4.79 -2.54 22.20
CA GLY A 164 -3.76 -1.76 21.53
C GLY A 164 -2.98 -2.60 20.50
N LEU A 165 -2.57 -3.82 20.87
CA LEU A 165 -1.80 -4.71 19.98
C LEU A 165 -2.57 -5.00 18.68
N PHE A 166 -3.81 -5.47 18.74
CA PHE A 166 -4.56 -5.79 17.51
C PHE A 166 -4.97 -4.54 16.73
N SER A 167 -5.23 -3.40 17.42
CA SER A 167 -5.59 -2.14 16.76
C SER A 167 -4.43 -1.56 15.96
N VAL A 168 -3.24 -1.50 16.55
CA VAL A 168 -2.03 -1.03 15.87
C VAL A 168 -1.58 -2.02 14.79
N HIS A 169 -1.63 -3.35 15.06
CA HIS A 169 -1.37 -4.37 14.03
C HIS A 169 -2.20 -4.11 12.78
N ALA A 170 -3.52 -4.02 12.92
CA ALA A 170 -4.40 -3.88 11.77
C ALA A 170 -4.16 -2.55 11.03
N SER A 171 -3.90 -1.46 11.76
CA SER A 171 -3.65 -0.14 11.15
C SER A 171 -2.32 -0.09 10.39
N LEU A 172 -1.26 -0.67 10.94
CA LEU A 172 0.02 -0.80 10.23
C LEU A 172 -0.13 -1.64 8.96
N MET A 173 -0.84 -2.78 9.04
CA MET A 173 -1.01 -3.67 7.90
C MET A 173 -1.79 -3.02 6.76
N ILE A 174 -2.86 -2.27 7.07
CA ILE A 174 -3.72 -1.66 6.07
C ILE A 174 -3.08 -0.37 5.51
N PHE A 175 -2.76 0.59 6.37
CA PHE A 175 -2.37 1.93 5.95
C PHE A 175 -0.88 2.08 5.66
N LEU A 176 -0.01 1.27 6.28
CA LEU A 176 1.44 1.43 6.22
C LEU A 176 2.16 0.29 5.49
N PHE A 177 1.47 -0.82 5.22
CA PHE A 177 2.05 -1.94 4.49
C PHE A 177 1.34 -2.19 3.16
N VAL A 178 0.12 -2.72 3.11
CA VAL A 178 -0.48 -3.23 1.86
C VAL A 178 -0.63 -2.13 0.82
N ILE A 179 -1.29 -1.02 1.15
CA ILE A 179 -1.53 0.07 0.21
C ILE A 179 -0.22 0.68 -0.29
N PRO A 180 0.72 1.10 0.59
CA PRO A 180 1.94 1.72 0.12
C PRO A 180 2.97 0.75 -0.45
N ALA A 181 2.91 -0.56 -0.17
CA ALA A 181 3.75 -1.56 -0.86
C ALA A 181 3.41 -1.65 -2.35
N PHE A 182 2.13 -1.64 -2.69
CA PHE A 182 1.69 -1.55 -4.08
C PHE A 182 2.08 -0.21 -4.72
N ALA A 183 1.94 0.89 -4.00
CA ALA A 183 2.41 2.20 -4.46
C ALA A 183 3.92 2.20 -4.73
N GLY A 184 4.71 1.53 -3.91
CA GLY A 184 6.16 1.39 -4.08
C GLY A 184 6.54 0.60 -5.32
N LEU A 185 5.93 -0.58 -5.51
CA LEU A 185 6.13 -1.38 -6.71
C LEU A 185 5.68 -0.62 -7.97
N ALA A 186 4.52 0.03 -7.91
CA ALA A 186 4.00 0.83 -9.02
C ALA A 186 4.89 2.04 -9.32
N ASN A 187 5.40 2.75 -8.31
CA ASN A 187 6.36 3.83 -8.51
C ASN A 187 7.57 3.37 -9.30
N PHE A 188 8.12 2.21 -8.96
CA PHE A 188 9.26 1.66 -9.69
C PHE A 188 8.91 1.26 -11.13
N VAL A 189 7.78 0.57 -11.33
CA VAL A 189 7.48 -0.18 -12.55
C VAL A 189 6.64 0.60 -13.55
N VAL A 190 5.63 1.38 -13.11
CA VAL A 190 4.65 2.00 -14.01
C VAL A 190 5.28 3.00 -14.99
N PRO A 191 6.20 3.91 -14.60
CA PRO A 191 6.86 4.79 -15.57
C PRO A 191 7.65 4.00 -16.62
N LEU A 192 8.34 2.92 -16.22
CA LEU A 192 9.04 2.03 -17.13
C LEU A 192 8.08 1.34 -18.11
N MET A 193 6.95 0.83 -17.63
CA MET A 193 5.93 0.20 -18.48
C MET A 193 5.27 1.17 -19.45
N LEU A 194 5.22 2.47 -19.10
CA LEU A 194 4.67 3.52 -19.93
C LEU A 194 5.67 4.07 -20.95
N GLY A 195 6.96 3.78 -20.80
CA GLY A 195 8.02 4.43 -21.57
C GLY A 195 8.27 5.88 -21.13
N ALA A 196 7.85 6.25 -19.93
CA ALA A 196 8.06 7.57 -19.37
C ALA A 196 9.44 7.70 -18.71
N PRO A 197 10.08 8.88 -18.76
CA PRO A 197 11.39 9.08 -18.12
C PRO A 197 11.30 9.17 -16.59
N ASP A 198 10.19 9.60 -16.04
CA ASP A 198 9.87 9.71 -14.60
C ASP A 198 8.36 9.83 -14.40
N MET A 199 7.93 10.01 -13.14
CA MET A 199 6.58 10.43 -12.79
C MET A 199 6.34 11.90 -13.19
N ALA A 200 5.07 12.28 -13.42
CA ALA A 200 4.71 13.65 -13.84
C ALA A 200 5.13 14.72 -12.82
N PHE A 201 5.10 14.40 -11.52
CA PHE A 201 5.44 15.31 -10.43
C PHE A 201 6.48 14.69 -9.48
N PRO A 202 7.80 14.67 -9.85
CA PRO A 202 8.82 13.95 -9.08
C PRO A 202 8.98 14.45 -7.64
N ARG A 203 8.85 15.78 -7.41
CA ARG A 203 8.96 16.38 -6.07
C ARG A 203 7.75 16.07 -5.19
N LEU A 204 6.56 16.05 -5.78
CA LEU A 204 5.35 15.60 -5.08
C LEU A 204 5.44 14.12 -4.71
N ASN A 205 6.04 13.30 -5.59
CA ASN A 205 6.33 11.90 -5.34
C ASN A 205 7.28 11.71 -4.14
N ALA A 206 8.35 12.49 -4.09
CA ALA A 206 9.27 12.49 -2.94
C ALA A 206 8.57 12.88 -1.64
N LEU A 207 7.74 13.92 -1.67
CA LEU A 207 6.98 14.35 -0.49
C LEU A 207 6.00 13.25 -0.03
N SER A 208 5.28 12.62 -0.95
CA SER A 208 4.32 11.56 -0.63
C SER A 208 4.98 10.40 0.11
N TYR A 209 6.19 10.00 -0.30
CA TYR A 209 6.94 8.98 0.42
C TYR A 209 7.27 9.40 1.86
N TRP A 210 7.80 10.62 2.08
CA TRP A 210 8.24 11.02 3.41
C TRP A 210 7.11 11.22 4.42
N LEU A 211 5.86 11.39 3.97
CA LEU A 211 4.69 11.39 4.85
C LEU A 211 4.42 9.99 5.45
N LEU A 212 4.75 8.93 4.74
CA LEU A 212 4.47 7.56 5.17
C LEU A 212 5.26 7.13 6.44
N PRO A 213 6.60 7.30 6.52
CA PRO A 213 7.34 7.02 7.76
C PRO A 213 6.82 7.82 8.96
N ILE A 214 6.40 9.08 8.75
CA ILE A 214 5.81 9.92 9.79
C ILE A 214 4.54 9.28 10.35
N ALA A 215 3.61 8.88 9.47
CA ALA A 215 2.37 8.21 9.88
C ALA A 215 2.65 6.93 10.69
N GLY A 216 3.61 6.13 10.25
CA GLY A 216 3.96 4.88 10.94
C GLY A 216 4.61 5.10 12.30
N VAL A 217 5.53 6.07 12.41
CA VAL A 217 6.12 6.45 13.70
C VAL A 217 5.04 6.96 14.65
N MET A 218 4.09 7.77 14.19
CA MET A 218 2.96 8.20 15.02
C MET A 218 2.17 7.00 15.57
N MET A 219 1.72 6.09 14.70
CA MET A 219 0.92 4.95 15.15
C MET A 219 1.67 4.08 16.16
N LEU A 220 2.96 3.81 15.95
CA LEU A 220 3.79 3.05 16.88
C LEU A 220 4.04 3.81 18.19
N SER A 221 4.21 5.14 18.13
CA SER A 221 4.45 5.97 19.32
C SER A 221 3.23 6.03 20.25
N SER A 222 2.04 5.65 19.80
CA SER A 222 0.84 5.59 20.63
C SER A 222 1.00 4.66 21.85
N PHE A 223 1.86 3.64 21.78
CA PHE A 223 2.17 2.78 22.92
C PHE A 223 2.92 3.51 24.08
N LEU A 224 3.50 4.66 23.80
CA LEU A 224 4.28 5.43 24.79
C LEU A 224 3.41 6.44 25.57
N ILE A 225 2.13 6.55 25.23
CA ILE A 225 1.23 7.54 25.82
C ILE A 225 0.60 7.01 27.10
N PRO A 226 0.49 7.84 28.15
CA PRO A 226 -0.27 7.48 29.35
C PRO A 226 -1.70 7.08 28.98
N GLY A 227 -2.18 5.95 29.51
CA GLY A 227 -3.47 5.36 29.15
C GLY A 227 -3.43 4.39 27.96
N GLY A 228 -2.24 4.17 27.36
CA GLY A 228 -1.98 3.16 26.34
C GLY A 228 -2.29 3.59 24.90
N ALA A 229 -1.94 2.71 23.97
CA ALA A 229 -2.21 2.87 22.55
C ALA A 229 -3.72 2.97 22.28
N PHE A 230 -4.10 3.46 21.08
CA PHE A 230 -5.49 3.41 20.68
C PHE A 230 -6.00 1.95 20.64
N ALA A 231 -7.23 1.76 21.13
CA ALA A 231 -7.77 0.44 21.41
C ALA A 231 -9.13 0.18 20.71
N ALA A 232 -9.54 1.09 19.83
CA ALA A 232 -10.84 1.03 19.14
C ALA A 232 -10.80 0.18 17.84
N GLY A 233 -9.72 -0.54 17.57
CA GLY A 233 -9.50 -1.25 16.31
C GLY A 233 -9.20 -0.28 15.15
N TRP A 234 -8.79 -0.81 14.01
CA TRP A 234 -8.45 -0.01 12.82
C TRP A 234 -9.64 0.79 12.26
N THR A 235 -10.86 0.42 12.61
CA THR A 235 -12.07 1.14 12.23
C THR A 235 -12.29 2.40 13.06
N GLY A 236 -11.72 2.45 14.28
CA GLY A 236 -11.80 3.63 15.17
C GLY A 236 -13.21 4.13 15.40
N TYR A 237 -14.18 3.23 15.64
CA TYR A 237 -15.59 3.62 15.78
C TYR A 237 -15.81 4.58 16.94
N ALA A 238 -16.53 5.68 16.67
CA ALA A 238 -17.12 6.50 17.69
C ALA A 238 -18.29 5.73 18.39
N PRO A 239 -18.56 5.96 19.69
CA PRO A 239 -17.90 6.94 20.56
C PRO A 239 -16.55 6.49 21.15
N LEU A 240 -16.17 5.20 21.06
CA LEU A 240 -14.98 4.64 21.69
C LEU A 240 -13.68 5.38 21.31
N SER A 241 -13.56 5.76 20.03
CA SER A 241 -12.40 6.54 19.53
C SER A 241 -12.37 7.99 20.01
N VAL A 242 -13.51 8.51 20.52
CA VAL A 242 -13.61 9.86 21.07
C VAL A 242 -13.27 9.86 22.56
N VAL A 243 -13.76 8.89 23.33
CA VAL A 243 -13.64 8.88 24.81
C VAL A 243 -12.44 8.11 25.36
N GLY A 244 -11.79 7.25 24.57
CA GLY A 244 -10.66 6.43 24.99
C GLY A 244 -9.38 7.22 25.29
N SER A 245 -8.22 6.54 25.33
CA SER A 245 -6.91 7.17 25.59
C SER A 245 -6.52 8.19 24.53
N ASP A 246 -5.55 9.07 24.84
CA ASP A 246 -4.97 10.01 23.86
C ASP A 246 -4.22 9.30 22.73
N GLY A 247 -3.95 8.00 22.85
CA GLY A 247 -3.51 7.15 21.76
C GLY A 247 -4.43 7.20 20.52
N ASN A 248 -5.74 7.49 20.70
CA ASN A 248 -6.67 7.69 19.58
C ASN A 248 -6.29 8.89 18.70
N ILE A 249 -5.72 9.97 19.27
CA ILE A 249 -5.25 11.14 18.50
C ILE A 249 -4.12 10.71 17.55
N PHE A 250 -3.23 9.81 18.00
CA PHE A 250 -2.14 9.28 17.15
C PHE A 250 -2.67 8.46 15.98
N PHE A 251 -3.70 7.66 16.20
CA PHE A 251 -4.35 6.92 15.12
C PHE A 251 -5.02 7.88 14.12
N GLN A 252 -5.84 8.81 14.62
CA GLN A 252 -6.56 9.77 13.79
C GLN A 252 -5.58 10.60 12.93
N MET A 253 -4.54 11.15 13.55
CA MET A 253 -3.50 11.92 12.84
C MET A 253 -2.64 11.05 11.92
N GLY A 254 -2.28 9.83 12.34
CA GLY A 254 -1.55 8.88 11.50
C GLY A 254 -2.31 8.55 10.21
N VAL A 255 -3.63 8.36 10.28
CA VAL A 255 -4.49 8.16 9.10
C VAL A 255 -4.50 9.39 8.20
N GLN A 256 -4.49 10.63 8.75
CA GLN A 256 -4.41 11.85 7.95
C GLN A 256 -3.10 11.94 7.15
N TRP A 257 -1.95 11.66 7.79
CA TRP A 257 -0.66 11.67 7.13
C TRP A 257 -0.54 10.58 6.05
N ALA A 258 -1.02 9.36 6.33
CA ALA A 258 -1.06 8.27 5.36
C ALA A 258 -2.03 8.57 4.20
N GLY A 259 -3.18 9.17 4.50
CA GLY A 259 -4.16 9.60 3.50
C GLY A 259 -3.62 10.67 2.57
N ALA A 260 -2.95 11.69 3.11
CA ALA A 260 -2.29 12.73 2.32
C ALA A 260 -1.22 12.14 1.39
N SER A 261 -0.37 11.21 1.90
CA SER A 261 0.59 10.45 1.09
C SER A 261 -0.10 9.75 -0.08
N SER A 262 -1.19 9.03 0.19
CA SER A 262 -1.91 8.24 -0.81
C SER A 262 -2.55 9.10 -1.89
N ILE A 263 -3.19 10.24 -1.54
CA ILE A 263 -3.80 11.16 -2.50
C ILE A 263 -2.74 11.75 -3.43
N MET A 264 -1.60 12.22 -2.89
CA MET A 264 -0.50 12.78 -3.69
C MET A 264 0.06 11.74 -4.67
N THR A 265 0.25 10.51 -4.21
CA THR A 265 0.73 9.39 -5.04
C THR A 265 -0.28 9.06 -6.14
N ALA A 266 -1.56 8.95 -5.81
CA ALA A 266 -2.61 8.61 -6.77
C ALA A 266 -2.80 9.68 -7.84
N LEU A 267 -2.80 10.96 -7.45
CA LEU A 267 -2.84 12.08 -8.41
C LEU A 267 -1.67 12.03 -9.38
N ASN A 268 -0.48 11.75 -8.86
CA ASN A 268 0.72 11.64 -9.69
C ASN A 268 0.64 10.47 -10.69
N PHE A 269 0.16 9.29 -10.26
CA PHE A 269 -0.09 8.19 -11.17
C PHE A 269 -1.11 8.52 -12.26
N LEU A 270 -2.24 9.16 -11.89
CA LEU A 270 -3.26 9.53 -12.87
C LEU A 270 -2.69 10.43 -13.96
N VAL A 271 -1.98 11.49 -13.57
CA VAL A 271 -1.37 12.42 -14.54
C VAL A 271 -0.31 11.70 -15.38
N THR A 272 0.57 10.92 -14.77
CA THR A 272 1.60 10.16 -15.49
C THR A 272 0.99 9.21 -16.53
N ILE A 273 -0.01 8.41 -16.12
CA ILE A 273 -0.65 7.43 -17.00
C ILE A 273 -1.42 8.11 -18.14
N ILE A 274 -2.04 9.25 -17.88
CA ILE A 274 -2.82 9.96 -18.92
C ILE A 274 -1.90 10.69 -19.90
N THR A 275 -0.84 11.35 -19.41
CA THR A 275 -0.08 12.32 -20.22
C THR A 275 1.27 11.84 -20.71
N MET A 276 1.88 10.81 -20.09
CA MET A 276 3.28 10.44 -20.34
C MET A 276 3.46 9.08 -21.01
N ARG A 277 2.41 8.53 -21.63
CA ARG A 277 2.53 7.27 -22.39
C ARG A 277 3.42 7.47 -23.62
N ALA A 278 4.27 6.47 -23.88
CA ALA A 278 5.10 6.42 -25.08
C ALA A 278 4.24 6.48 -26.35
N PRO A 279 4.79 7.01 -27.47
CA PRO A 279 4.11 7.01 -28.76
C PRO A 279 3.61 5.62 -29.14
N GLY A 280 2.37 5.54 -29.66
CA GLY A 280 1.71 4.27 -30.01
C GLY A 280 1.06 3.52 -28.83
N MET A 281 1.32 3.89 -27.58
CA MET A 281 0.64 3.30 -26.42
C MET A 281 -0.75 3.92 -26.21
N THR A 282 -1.74 3.32 -26.82
CA THR A 282 -3.15 3.61 -26.54
C THR A 282 -3.57 2.95 -25.22
N PHE A 283 -4.74 3.31 -24.67
CA PHE A 283 -5.27 2.64 -23.46
C PHE A 283 -5.36 1.12 -23.65
N TRP A 284 -5.76 0.65 -24.84
CA TRP A 284 -5.88 -0.77 -25.16
C TRP A 284 -4.55 -1.50 -25.44
N ARG A 285 -3.42 -0.78 -25.34
CA ARG A 285 -2.07 -1.35 -25.40
C ARG A 285 -1.32 -1.23 -24.09
N MET A 286 -1.97 -0.71 -23.04
CA MET A 286 -1.37 -0.63 -21.70
C MET A 286 -1.32 -2.01 -21.03
N PRO A 287 -0.25 -2.36 -20.31
CA PRO A 287 -0.22 -3.51 -19.41
C PRO A 287 -1.34 -3.47 -18.36
N LEU A 288 -1.83 -4.64 -17.92
CA LEU A 288 -2.92 -4.72 -16.94
C LEU A 288 -2.54 -4.16 -15.57
N LEU A 289 -1.24 -4.18 -15.23
CA LEU A 289 -0.76 -3.50 -14.02
C LEU A 289 -0.97 -1.98 -14.12
N VAL A 290 -0.77 -1.39 -15.29
CA VAL A 290 -1.02 0.05 -15.51
C VAL A 290 -2.51 0.35 -15.41
N TRP A 291 -3.40 -0.48 -16.01
CA TRP A 291 -4.85 -0.38 -15.83
C TRP A 291 -5.27 -0.50 -14.37
N ALA A 292 -4.69 -1.45 -13.63
CA ALA A 292 -4.98 -1.65 -12.21
C ALA A 292 -4.58 -0.42 -11.39
N ASN A 293 -3.39 0.15 -11.64
CA ASN A 293 -2.96 1.38 -10.95
C ASN A 293 -3.79 2.60 -11.34
N PHE A 294 -4.20 2.73 -12.60
CA PHE A 294 -5.11 3.78 -13.04
C PHE A 294 -6.43 3.72 -12.27
N THR A 295 -7.06 2.54 -12.23
CA THR A 295 -8.32 2.30 -11.52
C THR A 295 -8.18 2.53 -10.02
N THR A 296 -7.10 2.02 -9.42
CA THR A 296 -6.79 2.21 -7.99
C THR A 296 -6.61 3.67 -7.65
N SER A 297 -5.92 4.43 -8.50
CA SER A 297 -5.69 5.86 -8.27
C SER A 297 -6.99 6.67 -8.30
N LEU A 298 -7.94 6.31 -9.17
CA LEU A 298 -9.28 6.90 -9.16
C LEU A 298 -10.02 6.59 -7.84
N LEU A 299 -9.95 5.33 -7.36
CA LEU A 299 -10.53 4.96 -6.05
C LEU A 299 -9.92 5.80 -4.92
N VAL A 300 -8.59 5.93 -4.88
CA VAL A 300 -7.89 6.68 -3.83
C VAL A 300 -8.32 8.15 -3.80
N VAL A 301 -8.31 8.83 -4.95
CA VAL A 301 -8.62 10.26 -5.02
C VAL A 301 -10.07 10.54 -4.60
N ILE A 302 -11.00 9.66 -4.98
CA ILE A 302 -12.43 9.85 -4.67
C ILE A 302 -12.74 9.44 -3.23
N ALA A 303 -12.23 8.30 -2.76
CA ALA A 303 -12.63 7.72 -1.48
C ALA A 303 -11.88 8.30 -0.27
N THR A 304 -10.58 8.60 -0.38
CA THR A 304 -9.75 9.00 0.77
C THR A 304 -10.27 10.24 1.52
N PRO A 305 -10.86 11.26 0.89
CA PRO A 305 -11.46 12.38 1.61
C PRO A 305 -12.53 11.98 2.64
N PHE A 306 -13.25 10.87 2.43
CA PHE A 306 -14.29 10.42 3.36
C PHE A 306 -13.68 9.86 4.65
N VAL A 307 -12.63 9.04 4.58
CA VAL A 307 -11.95 8.60 5.82
C VAL A 307 -11.29 9.77 6.52
N ALA A 308 -10.67 10.68 5.79
CA ALA A 308 -10.10 11.89 6.35
C ALA A 308 -11.16 12.69 7.11
N GLY A 309 -12.35 12.90 6.52
CA GLY A 309 -13.48 13.57 7.17
C GLY A 309 -13.96 12.85 8.43
N SER A 310 -14.14 11.52 8.39
CA SER A 310 -14.58 10.75 9.57
C SER A 310 -13.59 10.88 10.74
N GLN A 311 -12.28 10.83 10.44
CA GLN A 311 -11.24 10.97 11.45
C GLN A 311 -11.14 12.41 11.98
N PHE A 312 -11.29 13.44 11.12
CA PHE A 312 -11.29 14.83 11.58
C PHE A 312 -12.48 15.15 12.47
N PHE A 313 -13.69 14.69 12.13
CA PHE A 313 -14.86 14.92 12.98
C PHE A 313 -14.72 14.23 14.35
N ALA A 314 -14.21 12.98 14.39
CA ALA A 314 -13.92 12.30 15.64
C ALA A 314 -12.79 13.00 16.44
N LEU A 315 -11.79 13.54 15.77
CA LEU A 315 -10.73 14.35 16.39
C LEU A 315 -11.27 15.65 16.96
N PHE A 316 -12.17 16.34 16.26
CA PHE A 316 -12.80 17.58 16.74
C PHE A 316 -13.68 17.32 17.95
N ASP A 317 -14.47 16.24 17.96
CA ASP A 317 -15.25 15.85 19.15
C ASP A 317 -14.33 15.68 20.37
N ARG A 318 -13.15 15.04 20.17
CA ARG A 318 -12.19 14.80 21.24
C ARG A 318 -11.43 16.05 21.68
N VAL A 319 -10.97 16.87 20.73
CA VAL A 319 -10.01 17.96 20.98
C VAL A 319 -10.68 19.30 21.17
N LEU A 320 -11.81 19.54 20.47
CA LEU A 320 -12.56 20.80 20.51
C LEU A 320 -13.88 20.70 21.28
N GLY A 321 -14.29 19.48 21.67
CA GLY A 321 -15.57 19.26 22.37
C GLY A 321 -16.78 19.49 21.47
N THR A 322 -16.67 19.21 20.17
CA THR A 322 -17.83 19.16 19.26
C THR A 322 -18.59 17.85 19.45
N ASP A 323 -19.80 17.76 18.93
CA ASP A 323 -20.71 16.63 19.11
C ASP A 323 -21.18 16.02 17.78
N PHE A 324 -20.26 15.78 16.84
CA PHE A 324 -20.60 15.10 15.59
C PHE A 324 -21.08 13.67 15.81
N PHE A 325 -20.46 12.97 16.77
CA PHE A 325 -20.68 11.55 17.04
C PHE A 325 -20.99 11.24 18.53
N GLY A 326 -21.09 12.25 19.37
CA GLY A 326 -21.44 12.09 20.79
C GLY A 326 -22.92 11.70 20.97
N PRO A 327 -23.25 10.48 21.46
CA PRO A 327 -24.65 10.03 21.56
C PRO A 327 -25.47 10.82 22.56
N ASP A 328 -24.84 11.30 23.64
CA ASP A 328 -25.51 12.00 24.73
C ASP A 328 -25.91 13.44 24.38
N SER A 329 -25.29 14.01 23.35
CA SER A 329 -25.50 15.40 22.92
C SER A 329 -26.24 15.50 21.57
N GLY A 330 -26.77 14.38 21.05
CA GLY A 330 -27.51 14.34 19.80
C GLY A 330 -26.63 14.07 18.55
N GLY A 331 -25.37 13.70 18.73
CA GLY A 331 -24.47 13.28 17.66
C GLY A 331 -24.91 11.98 17.00
N TYR A 332 -24.53 11.80 15.73
CA TYR A 332 -24.96 10.67 14.91
C TYR A 332 -23.86 9.60 14.77
N VAL A 333 -23.83 8.66 15.73
CA VAL A 333 -22.82 7.56 15.78
C VAL A 333 -22.75 6.75 14.47
N LEU A 334 -23.92 6.38 13.91
CA LEU A 334 -23.96 5.66 12.63
C LEU A 334 -23.44 6.49 11.46
N GLY A 335 -23.47 7.81 11.55
CA GLY A 335 -22.86 8.71 10.58
C GLY A 335 -21.37 8.47 10.42
N TYR A 336 -20.64 8.26 11.54
CA TYR A 336 -19.25 7.85 11.50
C TYR A 336 -19.06 6.58 10.66
N GLN A 337 -19.85 5.53 10.93
CA GLN A 337 -19.72 4.25 10.25
C GLN A 337 -20.02 4.39 8.74
N HIS A 338 -21.06 5.14 8.35
CA HIS A 338 -21.37 5.40 6.93
C HIS A 338 -20.22 6.12 6.21
N ILE A 339 -19.70 7.21 6.77
CA ILE A 339 -18.60 7.98 6.16
C ILE A 339 -17.32 7.14 6.11
N PHE A 340 -17.00 6.43 7.19
CA PHE A 340 -15.83 5.56 7.28
C PHE A 340 -15.88 4.43 6.24
N TRP A 341 -16.99 3.71 6.12
CA TRP A 341 -17.11 2.58 5.20
C TRP A 341 -17.28 3.00 3.75
N PHE A 342 -17.78 4.21 3.48
CA PHE A 342 -17.79 4.76 2.13
C PHE A 342 -16.37 4.95 1.54
N TYR A 343 -15.36 5.06 2.41
CA TYR A 343 -13.95 4.90 2.05
C TYR A 343 -13.49 3.45 2.20
N SER A 344 -13.74 2.83 3.35
CA SER A 344 -12.98 1.64 3.75
C SER A 344 -13.36 0.41 2.96
N HIS A 345 -14.55 0.38 2.32
CA HIS A 345 -14.83 -0.64 1.32
C HIS A 345 -14.09 -0.38 -0.01
N PRO A 346 -14.18 0.79 -0.67
CA PRO A 346 -13.24 1.12 -1.75
C PRO A 346 -11.77 0.86 -1.41
N ALA A 347 -11.36 1.06 -0.17
CA ALA A 347 -9.99 0.80 0.27
C ALA A 347 -9.60 -0.69 0.17
N VAL A 348 -10.51 -1.64 0.41
CA VAL A 348 -10.19 -3.06 0.19
C VAL A 348 -9.92 -3.37 -1.28
N TYR A 349 -10.57 -2.66 -2.21
CA TYR A 349 -10.24 -2.76 -3.64
C TYR A 349 -8.94 -2.01 -3.99
N ILE A 350 -8.64 -0.89 -3.35
CA ILE A 350 -7.30 -0.23 -3.43
C ILE A 350 -6.21 -1.22 -3.05
N MET A 351 -6.45 -2.06 -2.03
CA MET A 351 -5.53 -3.10 -1.57
C MET A 351 -5.45 -4.32 -2.48
N MET A 352 -6.38 -4.53 -3.41
CA MET A 352 -6.45 -5.74 -4.23
C MET A 352 -6.14 -5.50 -5.70
N LEU A 353 -6.62 -4.42 -6.30
CA LEU A 353 -6.54 -4.20 -7.75
C LEU A 353 -5.11 -4.19 -8.29
N PRO A 354 -4.12 -3.52 -7.64
CA PRO A 354 -2.74 -3.60 -8.12
C PRO A 354 -2.19 -5.03 -8.11
N GLY A 355 -2.58 -5.84 -7.11
CA GLY A 355 -2.26 -7.26 -7.05
C GLY A 355 -2.81 -8.05 -8.23
N PHE A 356 -4.04 -7.75 -8.68
CA PHE A 356 -4.62 -8.35 -9.89
C PHE A 356 -3.80 -8.00 -11.14
N GLY A 357 -3.28 -6.78 -11.22
CA GLY A 357 -2.35 -6.38 -12.26
C GLY A 357 -1.06 -7.20 -12.22
N ILE A 358 -0.40 -7.28 -11.06
CA ILE A 358 0.85 -8.06 -10.88
C ILE A 358 0.67 -9.51 -11.31
N VAL A 359 -0.40 -10.16 -10.84
CA VAL A 359 -0.67 -11.57 -11.16
C VAL A 359 -0.91 -11.76 -12.66
N SER A 360 -1.57 -10.81 -13.31
CA SER A 360 -1.81 -10.86 -14.77
C SER A 360 -0.49 -10.79 -15.55
N GLU A 361 0.45 -9.94 -15.13
CA GLU A 361 1.81 -9.90 -15.71
C GLU A 361 2.55 -11.22 -15.52
N VAL A 362 2.60 -11.72 -14.28
CA VAL A 362 3.35 -12.93 -13.93
C VAL A 362 2.79 -14.17 -14.62
N ILE A 363 1.47 -14.37 -14.57
CA ILE A 363 0.83 -15.57 -15.16
C ILE A 363 1.05 -15.61 -16.68
N SER A 364 0.84 -14.50 -17.39
CA SER A 364 1.01 -14.48 -18.84
C SER A 364 2.45 -14.78 -19.26
N VAL A 365 3.43 -14.16 -18.59
CA VAL A 365 4.86 -14.40 -18.84
C VAL A 365 5.25 -15.83 -18.53
N MET A 366 4.86 -16.36 -17.36
CA MET A 366 5.29 -17.69 -16.93
C MET A 366 4.50 -18.84 -17.55
N ALA A 367 3.32 -18.58 -18.12
CA ALA A 367 2.56 -19.52 -18.93
C ALA A 367 2.94 -19.48 -20.42
N ARG A 368 3.74 -18.49 -20.86
CA ARG A 368 4.08 -18.26 -22.26
C ARG A 368 2.85 -18.19 -23.18
N LYS A 369 1.80 -17.55 -22.68
CA LYS A 369 0.52 -17.49 -23.36
C LYS A 369 -0.08 -16.11 -23.25
N PRO A 370 -0.75 -15.59 -24.28
CA PRO A 370 -1.50 -14.33 -24.19
C PRO A 370 -2.51 -14.37 -23.05
N ILE A 371 -2.65 -13.26 -22.33
CA ILE A 371 -3.67 -13.15 -21.29
C ILE A 371 -5.05 -13.33 -21.90
N PHE A 372 -5.83 -14.25 -21.37
CA PHE A 372 -7.17 -14.50 -21.86
C PHE A 372 -8.11 -13.32 -21.57
N GLY A 373 -8.83 -12.84 -22.57
CA GLY A 373 -9.85 -11.82 -22.38
C GLY A 373 -9.33 -10.46 -21.94
N TYR A 374 -8.18 -9.99 -22.45
CA TYR A 374 -7.54 -8.73 -22.05
C TYR A 374 -8.53 -7.55 -21.88
N HIS A 375 -9.41 -7.31 -22.85
CA HIS A 375 -10.38 -6.22 -22.78
C HIS A 375 -11.37 -6.40 -21.63
N LEU A 376 -11.87 -7.64 -21.44
CA LEU A 376 -12.75 -7.96 -20.30
C LEU A 376 -12.01 -7.82 -18.96
N MET A 377 -10.74 -8.17 -18.92
CA MET A 377 -9.88 -7.96 -17.73
C MET A 377 -9.74 -6.48 -17.38
N ALA A 378 -9.49 -5.61 -18.37
CA ALA A 378 -9.41 -4.17 -18.15
C ALA A 378 -10.78 -3.57 -17.75
N LEU A 379 -11.85 -3.90 -18.47
CA LEU A 379 -13.21 -3.43 -18.16
C LEU A 379 -13.70 -3.91 -16.79
N SER A 380 -13.33 -5.12 -16.37
CA SER A 380 -13.70 -5.62 -15.04
C SER A 380 -13.02 -4.85 -13.90
N LEU A 381 -11.81 -4.28 -14.10
CA LEU A 381 -11.22 -3.35 -13.16
C LEU A 381 -12.08 -2.10 -12.99
N MET A 382 -12.53 -1.52 -14.10
CA MET A 382 -13.41 -0.34 -14.08
C MET A 382 -14.80 -0.66 -13.47
N ALA A 383 -15.35 -1.84 -13.74
CA ALA A 383 -16.59 -2.28 -13.11
C ALA A 383 -16.47 -2.40 -11.59
N ILE A 384 -15.35 -2.94 -11.08
CA ILE A 384 -15.06 -3.00 -9.64
C ILE A 384 -14.93 -1.58 -9.04
N LEU A 385 -14.31 -0.62 -9.73
CA LEU A 385 -14.25 0.77 -9.29
C LEU A 385 -15.66 1.32 -9.00
N PHE A 386 -16.59 1.22 -9.96
CA PHE A 386 -17.93 1.79 -9.79
C PHE A 386 -18.76 1.03 -8.75
N LEU A 387 -18.76 -0.30 -8.80
CA LEU A 387 -19.47 -1.12 -7.82
C LEU A 387 -18.93 -0.94 -6.41
N GLY A 388 -17.62 -0.73 -6.26
CA GLY A 388 -16.98 -0.55 -4.96
C GLY A 388 -17.58 0.59 -4.12
N PHE A 389 -18.12 1.64 -4.75
CA PHE A 389 -18.80 2.72 -4.04
C PHE A 389 -20.27 2.42 -3.71
N SER A 390 -20.86 1.34 -4.23
CA SER A 390 -22.28 1.00 -4.03
C SER A 390 -22.54 -0.10 -3.01
N VAL A 391 -21.49 -0.57 -2.29
CA VAL A 391 -21.58 -1.77 -1.46
C VAL A 391 -21.13 -1.57 0.00
N TRP A 392 -20.71 -0.35 0.41
CA TRP A 392 -20.06 -0.10 1.70
C TRP A 392 -20.85 -0.58 2.92
N ALA A 393 -22.18 -0.54 2.86
CA ALA A 393 -23.00 -0.79 4.04
C ALA A 393 -23.17 -2.29 4.38
N HIS A 394 -22.56 -3.22 3.60
CA HIS A 394 -22.48 -4.61 4.04
C HIS A 394 -21.60 -4.79 5.30
N HIS A 395 -20.73 -3.83 5.60
CA HIS A 395 -19.99 -3.79 6.86
C HIS A 395 -20.85 -3.32 8.05
N MET A 396 -22.14 -3.02 7.82
CA MET A 396 -23.03 -2.39 8.80
C MET A 396 -24.35 -3.16 8.99
N PHE A 397 -24.48 -4.39 8.48
CA PHE A 397 -25.74 -5.13 8.51
C PHE A 397 -26.28 -5.35 9.94
N VAL A 398 -25.39 -5.45 10.94
CA VAL A 398 -25.75 -5.60 12.36
C VAL A 398 -25.59 -4.32 13.19
N SER A 399 -25.30 -3.16 12.56
CA SER A 399 -25.05 -1.89 13.25
C SER A 399 -26.32 -1.12 13.67
N GLY A 400 -27.49 -1.61 13.31
CA GLY A 400 -28.75 -0.85 13.49
C GLY A 400 -29.05 0.10 12.32
N MET A 401 -28.39 -0.06 11.17
CA MET A 401 -28.71 0.70 9.96
C MET A 401 -30.17 0.52 9.51
N ALA A 402 -30.68 1.47 8.74
CA ALA A 402 -32.03 1.42 8.21
C ALA A 402 -32.31 0.10 7.48
N SER A 403 -33.36 -0.62 7.87
CA SER A 403 -33.65 -1.97 7.38
C SER A 403 -33.89 -2.03 5.85
N TRP A 404 -34.48 -0.98 5.29
CA TRP A 404 -34.72 -0.88 3.84
C TRP A 404 -33.42 -0.84 3.01
N LEU A 405 -32.30 -0.43 3.61
CA LEU A 405 -30.99 -0.34 2.93
C LEU A 405 -30.26 -1.70 2.87
N ARG A 406 -30.58 -2.65 3.76
CA ARG A 406 -29.88 -3.95 3.85
C ARG A 406 -29.98 -4.76 2.57
N VAL A 407 -31.17 -4.90 1.99
CA VAL A 407 -31.39 -5.72 0.78
C VAL A 407 -30.71 -5.11 -0.45
N PRO A 408 -30.86 -3.82 -0.79
CA PRO A 408 -30.11 -3.21 -1.89
C PRO A 408 -28.59 -3.38 -1.74
N MET A 409 -28.03 -3.16 -0.55
CA MET A 409 -26.60 -3.32 -0.30
C MET A 409 -26.13 -4.78 -0.38
N MET A 410 -26.97 -5.74 -0.01
CA MET A 410 -26.71 -7.16 -0.23
C MET A 410 -26.63 -7.46 -1.73
N ILE A 411 -27.59 -7.02 -2.53
CA ILE A 411 -27.65 -7.28 -3.97
C ILE A 411 -26.42 -6.68 -4.68
N THR A 412 -26.09 -5.42 -4.43
CA THR A 412 -24.92 -4.77 -5.05
C THR A 412 -23.62 -5.44 -4.60
N THR A 413 -23.54 -5.89 -3.35
CA THR A 413 -22.39 -6.65 -2.82
C THR A 413 -22.21 -7.97 -3.56
N LEU A 414 -23.27 -8.73 -3.77
CA LEU A 414 -23.19 -10.00 -4.51
C LEU A 414 -22.86 -9.76 -5.99
N LEU A 415 -23.33 -8.66 -6.57
CA LEU A 415 -23.06 -8.31 -7.97
C LEU A 415 -21.56 -8.09 -8.26
N ILE A 416 -20.77 -7.59 -7.29
CA ILE A 416 -19.33 -7.36 -7.48
C ILE A 416 -18.54 -8.65 -7.70
N ALA A 417 -19.11 -9.80 -7.33
CA ALA A 417 -18.52 -11.11 -7.62
C ALA A 417 -18.42 -11.40 -9.13
N VAL A 418 -19.28 -10.79 -9.96
CA VAL A 418 -19.26 -10.99 -11.42
C VAL A 418 -17.97 -10.47 -12.06
N PRO A 419 -17.62 -9.17 -11.97
CA PRO A 419 -16.36 -8.70 -12.54
C PRO A 419 -15.12 -9.33 -11.89
N THR A 420 -15.20 -9.75 -10.64
CA THR A 420 -14.12 -10.47 -9.94
C THR A 420 -13.99 -11.88 -10.50
N GLY A 421 -15.09 -12.60 -10.74
CA GLY A 421 -15.12 -13.93 -11.34
C GLY A 421 -14.53 -13.92 -12.77
N ILE A 422 -14.81 -12.90 -13.58
CA ILE A 422 -14.18 -12.73 -14.89
C ILE A 422 -12.65 -12.82 -14.80
N LYS A 423 -12.05 -12.19 -13.77
CA LYS A 423 -10.60 -12.23 -13.58
C LYS A 423 -10.08 -13.61 -13.24
N VAL A 424 -10.71 -14.28 -12.28
CA VAL A 424 -10.32 -15.64 -11.86
C VAL A 424 -10.39 -16.59 -13.04
N PHE A 425 -11.49 -16.60 -13.78
CA PHE A 425 -11.64 -17.47 -14.97
C PHE A 425 -10.65 -17.10 -16.08
N SER A 426 -10.35 -15.83 -16.28
CA SER A 426 -9.36 -15.40 -17.28
C SER A 426 -7.94 -15.84 -16.90
N TRP A 427 -7.55 -15.82 -15.61
CA TRP A 427 -6.27 -16.37 -15.17
C TRP A 427 -6.23 -17.88 -15.37
N LEU A 428 -7.27 -18.63 -15.01
CA LEU A 428 -7.35 -20.08 -15.23
C LEU A 428 -7.29 -20.42 -16.73
N ALA A 429 -8.01 -19.68 -17.58
CA ALA A 429 -7.96 -19.86 -19.02
C ALA A 429 -6.58 -19.52 -19.63
N THR A 430 -5.85 -18.57 -19.03
CA THR A 430 -4.47 -18.25 -19.43
C THR A 430 -3.52 -19.39 -19.04
N LEU A 431 -3.74 -20.01 -17.89
CA LEU A 431 -2.96 -21.18 -17.44
C LEU A 431 -3.24 -22.44 -18.25
N TRP A 432 -4.47 -22.62 -18.70
CA TRP A 432 -4.92 -23.79 -19.46
C TRP A 432 -4.11 -23.92 -20.76
N GLU A 433 -3.50 -25.08 -20.98
CA GLU A 433 -2.62 -25.36 -22.13
C GLU A 433 -1.41 -24.41 -22.26
N GLY A 434 -1.03 -23.72 -21.19
CA GLY A 434 0.18 -22.89 -21.15
C GLY A 434 1.44 -23.71 -20.90
N LYS A 435 2.60 -23.19 -21.35
CA LYS A 435 3.93 -23.74 -21.01
C LYS A 435 4.36 -23.21 -19.65
N LEU A 436 3.88 -23.84 -18.57
CA LEU A 436 4.02 -23.34 -17.20
C LEU A 436 5.46 -23.43 -16.70
N HIS A 437 6.01 -22.32 -16.26
CA HIS A 437 7.29 -22.21 -15.58
C HIS A 437 7.08 -21.89 -14.10
N PHE A 438 7.25 -22.90 -13.23
CA PHE A 438 7.04 -22.79 -11.77
C PHE A 438 8.21 -22.08 -11.07
N THR A 439 8.44 -20.83 -11.42
CA THR A 439 9.34 -19.92 -10.72
C THR A 439 8.71 -19.41 -9.43
N THR A 440 9.51 -18.86 -8.51
CA THR A 440 8.98 -18.31 -7.26
C THR A 440 7.85 -17.29 -7.47
N PRO A 441 7.96 -16.29 -8.39
CA PRO A 441 6.84 -15.39 -8.68
C PRO A 441 5.57 -16.12 -9.13
N MET A 442 5.72 -17.15 -9.97
CA MET A 442 4.59 -17.94 -10.45
C MET A 442 3.92 -18.73 -9.34
N LEU A 443 4.69 -19.31 -8.43
CA LEU A 443 4.12 -20.03 -7.28
C LEU A 443 3.30 -19.08 -6.40
N PHE A 444 3.80 -17.88 -6.11
CA PHE A 444 3.04 -16.88 -5.37
C PHE A 444 1.79 -16.42 -6.12
N ALA A 445 1.85 -16.29 -7.44
CA ALA A 445 0.67 -15.95 -8.26
C ALA A 445 -0.38 -17.06 -8.24
N LEU A 446 0.02 -18.34 -8.30
CA LEU A 446 -0.90 -19.48 -8.18
C LEU A 446 -1.46 -19.62 -6.75
N GLY A 447 -0.61 -19.39 -5.73
CA GLY A 447 -1.02 -19.33 -4.33
C GLY A 447 -2.07 -18.25 -4.13
N PHE A 448 -1.86 -17.05 -4.70
CA PHE A 448 -2.87 -16.00 -4.71
C PHE A 448 -4.19 -16.48 -5.31
N VAL A 449 -4.20 -17.05 -6.52
CA VAL A 449 -5.46 -17.46 -7.18
C VAL A 449 -6.24 -18.43 -6.28
N SER A 450 -5.56 -19.40 -5.67
CA SER A 450 -6.22 -20.39 -4.78
C SER A 450 -6.75 -19.75 -3.49
N MET A 451 -5.93 -18.92 -2.81
CA MET A 451 -6.34 -18.28 -1.55
C MET A 451 -7.42 -17.23 -1.78
N PHE A 452 -7.32 -16.47 -2.85
CA PHE A 452 -8.28 -15.43 -3.17
C PHE A 452 -9.66 -16.00 -3.53
N VAL A 453 -9.74 -17.20 -4.15
CA VAL A 453 -11.03 -17.87 -4.38
C VAL A 453 -11.70 -18.22 -3.05
N ILE A 454 -10.96 -18.74 -2.07
CA ILE A 454 -11.50 -19.03 -0.71
C ILE A 454 -11.95 -17.73 -0.05
N GLY A 455 -11.13 -16.68 -0.11
CA GLY A 455 -11.46 -15.36 0.42
C GLY A 455 -12.68 -14.74 -0.23
N GLY A 456 -12.81 -14.85 -1.57
CA GLY A 456 -13.96 -14.35 -2.32
C GLY A 456 -15.26 -15.09 -1.99
N LEU A 457 -15.20 -16.43 -1.89
CA LEU A 457 -16.37 -17.24 -1.50
C LEU A 457 -16.83 -16.91 -0.07
N SER A 458 -15.90 -16.82 0.90
CA SER A 458 -16.25 -16.39 2.27
C SER A 458 -16.80 -14.98 2.31
N GLY A 459 -16.37 -14.09 1.38
CA GLY A 459 -16.94 -12.75 1.20
C GLY A 459 -18.39 -12.76 0.70
N ILE A 460 -18.75 -13.70 -0.18
CA ILE A 460 -20.14 -13.90 -0.61
C ILE A 460 -21.01 -14.32 0.57
N TYR A 461 -20.50 -15.20 1.45
CA TYR A 461 -21.20 -15.57 2.68
C TYR A 461 -21.46 -14.35 3.57
N LEU A 462 -20.43 -13.54 3.85
CA LEU A 462 -20.58 -12.31 4.65
C LEU A 462 -21.41 -11.23 3.95
N GLY A 463 -21.45 -11.22 2.62
CA GLY A 463 -22.30 -10.33 1.84
C GLY A 463 -23.78 -10.64 1.92
N ALA A 464 -24.17 -11.84 2.39
CA ALA A 464 -25.56 -12.28 2.55
C ALA A 464 -26.07 -11.96 3.94
N VAL A 465 -27.03 -11.05 4.08
CA VAL A 465 -27.60 -10.58 5.37
C VAL A 465 -27.95 -11.73 6.32
N PRO A 466 -28.67 -12.80 5.91
CA PRO A 466 -29.03 -13.89 6.81
C PRO A 466 -27.83 -14.62 7.41
N ILE A 467 -26.72 -14.67 6.69
CA ILE A 467 -25.48 -15.32 7.15
C ILE A 467 -24.67 -14.36 8.02
N ASP A 468 -24.55 -13.10 7.58
CA ASP A 468 -23.77 -12.09 8.30
C ASP A 468 -24.29 -11.84 9.72
N ILE A 469 -25.59 -11.92 9.95
CA ILE A 469 -26.18 -11.80 11.29
C ILE A 469 -25.54 -12.80 12.29
N HIS A 470 -25.15 -13.98 11.82
CA HIS A 470 -24.54 -15.03 12.66
C HIS A 470 -23.01 -14.97 12.69
N THR A 471 -22.38 -14.46 11.65
CA THR A 471 -20.92 -14.50 11.47
C THR A 471 -20.23 -13.16 11.70
N SER A 472 -21.00 -12.07 11.72
CA SER A 472 -20.47 -10.72 11.99
C SER A 472 -19.80 -10.69 13.36
N ASP A 473 -18.63 -10.02 13.43
CA ASP A 473 -17.82 -9.91 14.66
C ASP A 473 -17.34 -11.24 15.27
N THR A 474 -17.35 -12.33 14.51
CA THR A 474 -16.72 -13.60 14.86
C THR A 474 -15.35 -13.78 14.17
N TYR A 475 -14.63 -14.87 14.52
CA TYR A 475 -13.40 -15.27 13.85
C TYR A 475 -13.59 -15.61 12.37
N PHE A 476 -14.81 -15.85 11.89
CA PHE A 476 -15.09 -16.00 10.47
C PHE A 476 -14.68 -14.76 9.68
N VAL A 477 -14.97 -13.58 10.22
CA VAL A 477 -14.53 -12.30 9.59
C VAL A 477 -13.01 -12.18 9.60
N VAL A 478 -12.34 -12.62 10.67
CA VAL A 478 -10.86 -12.61 10.74
C VAL A 478 -10.26 -13.54 9.67
N ALA A 479 -10.81 -14.74 9.52
CA ALA A 479 -10.41 -15.66 8.46
C ALA A 479 -10.61 -15.04 7.07
N HIS A 480 -11.80 -14.54 6.77
CA HIS A 480 -12.11 -13.88 5.50
C HIS A 480 -11.14 -12.74 5.17
N ILE A 481 -10.97 -11.79 6.11
CA ILE A 481 -10.07 -10.65 5.90
C ILE A 481 -8.65 -11.10 5.58
N HIS A 482 -8.12 -12.12 6.28
CA HIS A 482 -6.77 -12.60 6.02
C HIS A 482 -6.67 -13.36 4.69
N TYR A 483 -7.70 -14.12 4.28
CA TYR A 483 -7.71 -14.76 2.97
C TYR A 483 -7.71 -13.76 1.81
N VAL A 484 -8.40 -12.62 1.94
CA VAL A 484 -8.36 -11.58 0.91
C VAL A 484 -7.13 -10.69 1.03
N LEU A 485 -6.69 -10.27 2.23
CA LEU A 485 -5.57 -9.33 2.37
C LEU A 485 -4.21 -10.03 2.39
N LEU A 486 -4.02 -11.09 3.19
CA LEU A 486 -2.74 -11.78 3.27
C LEU A 486 -2.64 -12.82 2.14
N GLY A 487 -3.63 -13.71 1.98
CA GLY A 487 -3.70 -14.66 0.88
C GLY A 487 -3.83 -13.97 -0.49
N GLY A 488 -4.51 -12.83 -0.53
CA GLY A 488 -4.63 -11.98 -1.70
C GLY A 488 -3.45 -11.03 -1.87
N SER A 489 -3.46 -9.90 -1.16
CA SER A 489 -2.52 -8.80 -1.39
C SER A 489 -1.07 -9.18 -1.09
N LEU A 490 -0.77 -9.83 0.04
CA LEU A 490 0.62 -10.17 0.39
C LEU A 490 1.22 -11.17 -0.60
N PHE A 491 0.48 -12.20 -1.02
CA PHE A 491 0.98 -13.15 -2.03
C PHE A 491 1.31 -12.45 -3.34
N THR A 492 0.50 -11.47 -3.76
CA THR A 492 0.76 -10.70 -4.98
C THR A 492 1.91 -9.71 -4.81
N ILE A 493 2.09 -9.12 -3.62
CA ILE A 493 3.25 -8.28 -3.29
C ILE A 493 4.54 -9.11 -3.39
N PHE A 494 4.56 -10.32 -2.82
CA PHE A 494 5.72 -11.21 -2.95
C PHE A 494 5.95 -11.65 -4.39
N ALA A 495 4.88 -11.99 -5.14
CA ALA A 495 5.01 -12.28 -6.56
C ALA A 495 5.68 -11.10 -7.30
N GLY A 496 5.24 -9.87 -7.04
CA GLY A 496 5.81 -8.65 -7.62
C GLY A 496 7.26 -8.40 -7.19
N ILE A 497 7.56 -8.51 -5.89
CA ILE A 497 8.94 -8.33 -5.41
C ILE A 497 9.87 -9.33 -6.08
N TYR A 498 9.57 -10.63 -6.09
CA TYR A 498 10.41 -11.63 -6.75
C TYR A 498 10.49 -11.43 -8.26
N TYR A 499 9.39 -11.00 -8.90
CA TYR A 499 9.36 -10.78 -10.35
C TYR A 499 10.24 -9.59 -10.76
N TRP A 500 10.13 -8.45 -10.06
CA TRP A 500 10.92 -7.24 -10.37
C TRP A 500 12.21 -7.09 -9.55
N PHE A 501 12.53 -8.01 -8.62
CA PHE A 501 13.80 -7.97 -7.88
C PHE A 501 15.02 -7.85 -8.79
N PRO A 502 15.14 -8.61 -9.90
CA PRO A 502 16.26 -8.45 -10.83
C PRO A 502 16.33 -7.05 -11.41
N LYS A 503 15.20 -6.44 -11.72
CA LYS A 503 15.11 -5.10 -12.28
C LYS A 503 15.47 -4.02 -11.26
N MET A 504 15.01 -4.16 -10.02
CA MET A 504 15.27 -3.21 -8.93
C MET A 504 16.73 -3.23 -8.46
N THR A 505 17.33 -4.42 -8.38
CA THR A 505 18.62 -4.61 -7.69
C THR A 505 19.78 -4.89 -8.65
N GLY A 506 19.50 -5.25 -9.90
CA GLY A 506 20.52 -5.74 -10.86
C GLY A 506 21.06 -7.13 -10.52
N ARG A 507 20.42 -7.86 -9.62
CA ARG A 507 20.85 -9.19 -9.18
C ARG A 507 19.69 -10.19 -9.17
N MET A 508 19.99 -11.47 -9.35
CA MET A 508 19.04 -12.55 -9.20
C MET A 508 18.99 -13.00 -7.72
N TYR A 509 17.79 -13.33 -7.24
CA TYR A 509 17.60 -13.96 -5.94
C TYR A 509 17.87 -15.47 -6.00
N ASP A 510 18.01 -16.09 -4.82
CA ASP A 510 18.12 -17.56 -4.73
C ASP A 510 16.71 -18.19 -4.87
N GLU A 511 16.54 -18.93 -5.97
CA GLU A 511 15.26 -19.57 -6.32
C GLU A 511 14.86 -20.67 -5.33
N ARG A 512 15.82 -21.39 -4.71
CA ARG A 512 15.54 -22.44 -3.74
C ARG A 512 14.97 -21.85 -2.45
N LEU A 513 15.61 -20.79 -1.96
CA LEU A 513 15.10 -20.03 -0.81
C LEU A 513 13.75 -19.38 -1.11
N GLY A 514 13.55 -18.88 -2.35
CA GLY A 514 12.27 -18.35 -2.79
C GLY A 514 11.15 -19.38 -2.74
N LYS A 515 11.39 -20.58 -3.24
CA LYS A 515 10.43 -21.69 -3.18
C LYS A 515 10.19 -22.20 -1.74
N LEU A 516 11.24 -22.25 -0.94
CA LEU A 516 11.10 -22.59 0.50
C LEU A 516 10.20 -21.57 1.21
N HIS A 517 10.45 -20.25 0.99
CA HIS A 517 9.59 -19.19 1.50
C HIS A 517 8.14 -19.37 1.07
N PHE A 518 7.90 -19.63 -0.23
CA PHE A 518 6.54 -19.86 -0.73
C PHE A 518 5.84 -21.01 0.01
N TRP A 519 6.46 -22.19 0.08
CA TRP A 519 5.80 -23.36 0.67
C TRP A 519 5.57 -23.20 2.17
N CYS A 520 6.54 -22.66 2.91
CA CYS A 520 6.37 -22.40 4.33
C CYS A 520 5.25 -21.35 4.57
N THR A 521 5.19 -20.31 3.75
CA THR A 521 4.14 -19.28 3.85
C THR A 521 2.78 -19.85 3.47
N PHE A 522 2.67 -20.61 2.39
CA PHE A 522 1.41 -21.16 1.91
C PHE A 522 0.81 -22.16 2.90
N ILE A 523 1.62 -23.07 3.43
CA ILE A 523 1.18 -24.08 4.42
C ILE A 523 0.83 -23.38 5.74
N GLY A 524 1.74 -22.54 6.25
CA GLY A 524 1.54 -21.82 7.52
C GLY A 524 0.33 -20.88 7.48
N PHE A 525 0.08 -20.24 6.34
CA PHE A 525 -1.10 -19.40 6.12
C PHE A 525 -2.40 -20.19 6.25
N ASN A 526 -2.53 -21.31 5.51
CA ASN A 526 -3.75 -22.13 5.56
C ASN A 526 -3.96 -22.77 6.94
N ALA A 527 -2.89 -23.26 7.57
CA ALA A 527 -2.97 -23.81 8.91
C ALA A 527 -3.38 -22.76 9.97
N THR A 528 -3.02 -21.50 9.77
CA THR A 528 -3.39 -20.41 10.67
C THR A 528 -4.83 -19.94 10.44
N PHE A 529 -5.20 -19.62 9.20
CA PHE A 529 -6.44 -18.87 8.94
C PHE A 529 -7.62 -19.72 8.51
N PHE A 530 -7.42 -20.91 7.92
CA PHE A 530 -8.56 -21.77 7.56
C PHE A 530 -9.37 -22.22 8.77
N PRO A 531 -8.75 -22.70 9.88
CA PRO A 531 -9.49 -23.08 11.08
C PRO A 531 -10.29 -21.94 11.71
N MET A 532 -9.89 -20.68 11.50
CA MET A 532 -10.63 -19.52 12.01
C MET A 532 -12.02 -19.40 11.38
N HIS A 533 -12.27 -19.94 10.17
CA HIS A 533 -13.65 -20.03 9.65
C HIS A 533 -14.48 -20.97 10.51
N VAL A 534 -13.92 -22.12 10.93
CA VAL A 534 -14.63 -23.13 11.72
C VAL A 534 -15.02 -22.57 13.08
N ILE A 535 -14.05 -22.05 13.85
CA ILE A 535 -14.35 -21.49 15.17
C ILE A 535 -15.24 -20.25 15.10
N GLY A 536 -15.16 -19.49 13.99
CA GLY A 536 -16.05 -18.33 13.75
C GLY A 536 -17.50 -18.77 13.54
N VAL A 537 -17.77 -19.82 12.76
CA VAL A 537 -19.12 -20.40 12.60
C VAL A 537 -19.64 -20.99 13.92
N GLN A 538 -18.75 -21.54 14.76
CA GLN A 538 -19.07 -22.01 16.09
C GLN A 538 -19.35 -20.87 17.08
N GLY A 539 -19.19 -19.60 16.70
CA GLY A 539 -19.55 -18.44 17.49
C GLY A 539 -18.42 -17.80 18.28
N MET A 540 -17.15 -18.17 18.08
CA MET A 540 -16.04 -17.49 18.74
C MET A 540 -15.97 -16.01 18.29
N PRO A 541 -16.13 -15.04 19.24
CA PRO A 541 -16.06 -13.63 18.90
C PRO A 541 -14.63 -13.20 18.58
N ARG A 542 -14.47 -12.18 17.71
CA ARG A 542 -13.17 -11.52 17.47
C ARG A 542 -12.93 -10.39 18.48
N ARG A 543 -11.68 -9.91 18.55
CA ARG A 543 -11.26 -8.77 19.39
C ARG A 543 -11.45 -9.03 20.89
N VAL A 544 -11.30 -10.25 21.32
CA VAL A 544 -11.40 -10.65 22.72
C VAL A 544 -10.04 -11.10 23.23
N ALA A 545 -9.67 -10.67 24.44
CA ALA A 545 -8.42 -11.06 25.08
C ALA A 545 -8.53 -12.46 25.73
N ASP A 546 -9.75 -12.90 25.98
CA ASP A 546 -10.08 -14.23 26.54
C ASP A 546 -11.26 -14.84 25.80
N TYR A 547 -11.40 -16.16 25.83
CA TYR A 547 -12.41 -16.92 25.10
C TYR A 547 -12.85 -18.18 25.86
N ALA A 548 -13.98 -18.76 25.47
CA ALA A 548 -14.53 -19.94 26.08
C ALA A 548 -13.61 -21.17 25.92
N PRO A 549 -13.44 -22.01 26.98
CA PRO A 549 -12.50 -23.14 26.97
C PRO A 549 -12.69 -24.13 25.82
N GLU A 550 -13.88 -24.23 25.24
CA GLU A 550 -14.18 -25.09 24.08
C GLU A 550 -13.36 -24.76 22.82
N PHE A 551 -12.85 -23.55 22.72
CA PHE A 551 -11.98 -23.12 21.62
C PHE A 551 -10.49 -23.29 21.89
N ALA A 552 -10.09 -23.85 23.04
CA ALA A 552 -8.69 -23.91 23.49
C ALA A 552 -7.78 -24.64 22.52
N ASP A 553 -8.16 -25.85 22.11
CA ASP A 553 -7.34 -26.69 21.22
C ASP A 553 -7.14 -26.04 19.85
N TRP A 554 -8.20 -25.42 19.31
CA TRP A 554 -8.13 -24.69 18.05
C TRP A 554 -7.20 -23.48 18.16
N ASN A 555 -7.32 -22.69 19.22
CA ASN A 555 -6.47 -21.52 19.41
C ASN A 555 -5.00 -21.87 19.64
N PHE A 556 -4.74 -22.96 20.36
CA PHE A 556 -3.39 -23.48 20.54
C PHE A 556 -2.76 -23.89 19.20
N PHE A 557 -3.47 -24.69 18.39
CA PHE A 557 -3.04 -25.07 17.05
C PHE A 557 -2.78 -23.87 16.16
N ILE A 558 -3.73 -22.93 16.07
CA ILE A 558 -3.63 -21.70 15.29
C ILE A 558 -2.41 -20.88 15.72
N SER A 559 -2.13 -20.81 17.02
CA SER A 559 -0.98 -20.06 17.54
C SER A 559 0.35 -20.67 17.09
N ILE A 560 0.51 -21.99 17.20
CA ILE A 560 1.70 -22.69 16.70
C ILE A 560 1.87 -22.47 15.19
N ALA A 561 0.79 -22.64 14.42
CA ALA A 561 0.80 -22.42 12.97
C ALA A 561 1.20 -20.98 12.61
N SER A 562 0.71 -19.98 13.37
CA SER A 562 1.03 -18.57 13.15
C SER A 562 2.51 -18.23 13.41
N PHE A 563 3.15 -18.86 14.41
CA PHE A 563 4.58 -18.72 14.63
C PHE A 563 5.39 -19.33 13.48
N GLY A 564 4.95 -20.48 12.94
CA GLY A 564 5.54 -21.07 11.73
C GLY A 564 5.41 -20.16 10.51
N LEU A 565 4.26 -19.53 10.33
CA LEU A 565 4.03 -18.52 9.30
C LEU A 565 4.96 -17.32 9.49
N GLY A 566 5.07 -16.77 10.71
CA GLY A 566 5.99 -15.69 11.03
C GLY A 566 7.45 -16.02 10.70
N ALA A 567 7.88 -17.23 11.01
CA ALA A 567 9.24 -17.71 10.69
C ALA A 567 9.50 -17.78 9.18
N SER A 568 8.48 -18.07 8.36
CA SER A 568 8.64 -18.10 6.89
C SER A 568 9.10 -16.75 6.32
N PHE A 569 8.68 -15.64 6.92
CA PHE A 569 9.09 -14.30 6.49
C PHE A 569 10.57 -14.01 6.77
N MET A 570 11.18 -14.70 7.74
CA MET A 570 12.63 -14.59 7.97
C MET A 570 13.42 -15.22 6.83
N VAL A 571 12.90 -16.29 6.21
CA VAL A 571 13.48 -16.88 4.99
C VAL A 571 13.46 -15.85 3.84
N PHE A 572 12.34 -15.11 3.68
CA PHE A 572 12.23 -14.04 2.69
C PHE A 572 13.28 -12.95 2.92
N ILE A 573 13.34 -12.41 4.14
CA ILE A 573 14.28 -11.33 4.48
C ILE A 573 15.74 -11.77 4.25
N TYR A 574 16.07 -12.96 4.70
CA TYR A 574 17.41 -13.53 4.47
C TYR A 574 17.73 -13.64 2.96
N ASN A 575 16.80 -14.18 2.17
CA ASN A 575 16.97 -14.31 0.72
C ASN A 575 17.18 -12.94 0.07
N MET A 576 16.36 -11.94 0.41
CA MET A 576 16.45 -10.59 -0.18
C MET A 576 17.79 -9.92 0.16
N ILE A 577 18.23 -9.96 1.43
CA ILE A 577 19.49 -9.32 1.86
C ILE A 577 20.70 -10.01 1.19
N VAL A 578 20.77 -11.33 1.26
CA VAL A 578 21.92 -12.07 0.70
C VAL A 578 21.95 -11.94 -0.82
N SER A 579 20.81 -12.02 -1.49
CA SER A 579 20.73 -11.90 -2.94
C SER A 579 21.05 -10.49 -3.43
N TRP A 580 20.60 -9.45 -2.72
CA TRP A 580 20.93 -8.06 -3.08
C TRP A 580 22.42 -7.77 -2.97
N THR A 581 23.07 -8.33 -1.94
CA THR A 581 24.50 -8.08 -1.70
C THR A 581 25.43 -9.00 -2.51
N ARG A 582 25.09 -10.28 -2.66
CA ARG A 582 25.97 -11.35 -3.16
C ARG A 582 25.39 -12.17 -4.31
N GLY A 583 24.10 -11.97 -4.68
CA GLY A 583 23.47 -12.70 -5.77
C GLY A 583 24.16 -12.49 -7.11
N PRO A 584 24.00 -13.42 -8.07
CA PRO A 584 24.55 -13.27 -9.42
C PRO A 584 23.92 -12.06 -10.13
N ARG A 585 24.68 -11.44 -11.05
CA ARG A 585 24.15 -10.32 -11.85
C ARG A 585 22.97 -10.77 -12.68
N ALA A 586 21.92 -9.94 -12.71
CA ALA A 586 20.74 -10.20 -13.50
C ALA A 586 20.94 -9.77 -14.96
N PRO A 587 20.47 -10.56 -15.94
CA PRO A 587 20.32 -10.06 -17.31
C PRO A 587 19.23 -8.98 -17.39
N GLY A 588 19.22 -8.21 -18.48
CA GLY A 588 18.18 -7.18 -18.69
C GLY A 588 16.76 -7.74 -18.67
N ASN A 589 16.56 -8.95 -19.21
CA ASN A 589 15.26 -9.62 -19.27
C ASN A 589 15.36 -11.12 -18.91
N PRO A 590 15.39 -11.47 -17.63
CA PRO A 590 15.52 -12.87 -17.20
C PRO A 590 14.29 -13.71 -17.53
N TRP A 591 13.13 -13.05 -17.72
CA TRP A 591 11.85 -13.71 -17.91
C TRP A 591 11.43 -13.84 -19.38
N ARG A 592 12.18 -13.25 -20.33
CA ARG A 592 11.76 -13.09 -21.74
C ARG A 592 10.36 -12.48 -21.83
N ALA A 593 10.11 -11.43 -21.04
CA ALA A 593 8.87 -10.67 -21.05
C ALA A 593 8.86 -9.65 -22.20
N LEU A 594 7.67 -9.27 -22.67
CA LEU A 594 7.50 -8.36 -23.81
C LEU A 594 7.34 -6.90 -23.39
N THR A 595 6.95 -6.64 -22.15
CA THR A 595 6.67 -5.30 -21.64
C THR A 595 7.93 -4.43 -21.53
N LEU A 596 7.75 -3.10 -21.60
CA LEU A 596 8.82 -2.12 -21.77
C LEU A 596 9.87 -2.13 -20.67
N GLU A 597 9.49 -2.37 -19.43
CA GLU A 597 10.42 -2.43 -18.29
C GLU A 597 11.48 -3.52 -18.45
N TRP A 598 11.21 -4.53 -19.28
CA TRP A 598 12.17 -5.61 -19.55
C TRP A 598 13.01 -5.38 -20.80
N GLN A 599 12.79 -4.28 -21.53
CA GLN A 599 13.60 -3.92 -22.72
C GLN A 599 14.81 -3.04 -22.40
N VAL A 600 15.00 -2.68 -21.13
CA VAL A 600 16.15 -1.91 -20.63
C VAL A 600 17.01 -2.74 -19.70
N THR A 601 18.20 -2.24 -19.36
CA THR A 601 19.15 -2.90 -18.45
C THR A 601 18.55 -3.13 -17.04
N SER A 602 19.19 -4.01 -16.28
CA SER A 602 18.86 -4.26 -14.87
C SER A 602 20.08 -3.92 -13.99
N PRO A 603 20.07 -2.82 -13.21
CA PRO A 603 19.00 -1.81 -13.06
C PRO A 603 18.78 -0.95 -14.31
N PRO A 604 17.63 -0.26 -14.43
CA PRO A 604 17.36 0.67 -15.53
C PRO A 604 18.28 1.90 -15.48
N PRO A 605 18.51 2.58 -16.62
CA PRO A 605 19.16 3.89 -16.64
C PRO A 605 18.46 4.94 -15.78
N ILE A 606 19.13 6.04 -15.45
CA ILE A 606 18.57 7.10 -14.59
C ILE A 606 17.27 7.66 -15.17
N PHE A 607 17.22 7.90 -16.48
CA PHE A 607 16.02 8.40 -17.18
C PHE A 607 15.22 7.29 -17.88
N ASN A 608 15.34 6.05 -17.44
CA ASN A 608 14.64 4.86 -17.89
C ASN A 608 15.02 4.38 -19.29
N PHE A 609 15.04 5.25 -20.29
CA PHE A 609 15.30 4.93 -21.69
C PHE A 609 16.28 5.94 -22.26
N ASP A 610 17.27 5.46 -23.01
CA ASP A 610 18.20 6.33 -23.76
C ASP A 610 17.49 6.98 -24.96
N GLU A 611 16.46 6.33 -25.49
CA GLU A 611 15.59 6.81 -26.57
C GLU A 611 14.13 6.49 -26.26
N ILE A 612 13.21 7.37 -26.70
CA ILE A 612 11.77 7.18 -26.47
C ILE A 612 11.29 5.92 -27.23
N PRO A 613 10.74 4.90 -26.53
CA PRO A 613 10.27 3.69 -27.19
C PRO A 613 9.03 3.95 -28.03
N GLN A 614 8.90 3.25 -29.16
CA GLN A 614 7.71 3.24 -30.02
C GLN A 614 6.91 1.97 -29.77
N VAL A 615 5.70 2.08 -29.23
CA VAL A 615 4.82 0.93 -29.00
C VAL A 615 4.13 0.54 -30.30
N VAL A 616 4.28 -0.73 -30.71
CA VAL A 616 3.80 -1.27 -31.98
C VAL A 616 2.79 -2.39 -31.83
N GLY A 617 2.80 -3.15 -30.73
CA GLY A 617 1.94 -4.31 -30.50
C GLY A 617 1.30 -4.35 -29.10
N ASN A 618 0.57 -5.40 -28.81
CA ASN A 618 -0.02 -5.63 -27.49
C ASN A 618 1.04 -6.18 -26.50
N PRO A 619 0.87 -5.96 -25.18
CA PRO A 619 1.89 -6.36 -24.20
C PRO A 619 1.94 -7.88 -23.92
N TYR A 620 0.96 -8.67 -24.39
CA TYR A 620 0.79 -10.08 -23.98
C TYR A 620 0.77 -11.08 -25.15
N GLU A 621 1.33 -10.76 -26.28
CA GLU A 621 1.35 -11.65 -27.46
C GLU A 621 2.39 -12.78 -27.34
N TYR A 622 2.48 -13.42 -26.15
CA TYR A 622 3.38 -14.53 -25.90
C TYR A 622 3.02 -15.75 -26.76
N GLY A 623 4.03 -16.36 -27.38
CA GLY A 623 3.84 -17.53 -28.25
C GLY A 623 3.44 -17.18 -29.69
N VAL A 624 3.25 -15.91 -30.01
CA VAL A 624 3.02 -15.43 -31.38
C VAL A 624 4.41 -15.17 -32.03
N PRO A 625 4.75 -15.81 -33.16
CA PRO A 625 6.00 -15.55 -33.83
C PRO A 625 6.15 -14.08 -34.23
N GLY A 626 7.31 -13.47 -33.92
CA GLY A 626 7.59 -12.07 -34.26
C GLY A 626 6.87 -11.01 -33.44
N ALA A 627 6.07 -11.40 -32.42
CA ALA A 627 5.37 -10.45 -31.57
C ALA A 627 6.35 -9.54 -30.79
N ARG A 628 6.07 -8.24 -30.86
CA ARG A 628 6.80 -7.19 -30.14
C ARG A 628 5.82 -6.19 -29.57
N HIS A 629 6.01 -5.83 -28.30
CA HIS A 629 5.24 -4.76 -27.70
C HIS A 629 5.75 -3.38 -28.15
N ALA A 630 7.08 -3.20 -28.18
CA ALA A 630 7.69 -1.94 -28.60
C ALA A 630 9.00 -2.16 -29.36
N VAL A 631 9.43 -1.13 -30.06
CA VAL A 631 10.71 -1.02 -30.77
C VAL A 631 11.46 0.17 -30.19
N LEU A 632 12.74 -0.03 -29.86
CA LEU A 632 13.68 1.05 -29.55
C LEU A 632 14.35 1.50 -30.87
N ASN A 633 14.58 2.80 -31.03
CA ASN A 633 14.96 3.42 -32.31
C ASN A 633 16.27 2.89 -32.96
N GLY A 634 17.17 2.24 -32.19
CA GLY A 634 18.34 1.56 -32.73
C GLY A 634 18.02 0.33 -33.59
N ASP A 635 16.78 -0.12 -33.64
CA ASP A 635 16.33 -1.37 -34.23
C ASP A 635 15.44 -1.14 -35.48
N ARG A 636 15.91 -0.25 -36.38
CA ARG A 636 15.19 0.20 -37.60
C ARG A 636 15.09 -0.80 -38.73
N THR A 637 15.31 -2.10 -38.50
CA THR A 637 15.02 -3.08 -39.56
C THR A 637 13.48 -3.18 -39.73
N PRO A 638 12.97 -3.03 -40.98
CA PRO A 638 11.55 -3.24 -41.24
C PRO A 638 11.08 -4.59 -40.74
N VAL A 639 9.88 -4.64 -40.18
CA VAL A 639 9.28 -5.85 -39.56
C VAL A 639 9.28 -7.05 -40.52
N ASP A 640 9.20 -6.80 -41.84
CA ASP A 640 9.15 -7.84 -42.88
C ASP A 640 10.47 -8.54 -43.16
N GLU A 641 11.63 -7.90 -42.94
CA GLU A 641 12.93 -8.50 -43.21
C GLU A 641 13.47 -9.38 -42.07
N ARG A 642 12.95 -9.23 -40.83
CA ARG A 642 13.40 -9.99 -39.66
C ARG A 642 12.62 -11.28 -39.40
N VAL A 643 11.46 -11.46 -40.03
CA VAL A 643 10.69 -12.70 -39.95
C VAL A 643 11.34 -13.80 -40.81
N ALA A 644 12.17 -13.43 -41.78
CA ALA A 644 12.87 -14.37 -42.65
C ALA A 644 14.22 -14.89 -42.11
N ALA A 645 14.69 -14.37 -40.95
CA ALA A 645 16.04 -14.68 -40.43
C ALA A 645 16.04 -15.56 -39.15
N HIS A 646 14.90 -16.10 -38.72
CA HIS A 646 14.86 -17.01 -37.57
C HIS A 646 13.98 -18.24 -37.85
#